data_9e575e677d5a06979caba6c33709fb65
#
_entry.id   9e575e677d5a06979caba6c33709fb65
#
_cell.length_a   1.000
_cell.length_b   1.000
_cell.length_c   1.000
_cell.angle_alpha   90.00
_cell.angle_beta   90.00
_cell.angle_gamma   90.00
#
_symmetry.space_group_name_H-M   'P 1'
#
loop_
_entity.id
_entity.type
_entity.pdbx_description
1 polymer ?
#
loop_
_entity_poly.entity_id
_entity_poly.type
_entity_poly.pdbx_seq_one_letter_code
_entity_poly.pdbx_strand_id
1 'polypeptide(L)'
;MDERDELRLGCETAYIDGSVASNSLYCPQFITNNYKSGKKVLSTIENELLKCDKFQISVAFITMGGITPLLQTLKELEKKNIPGEILTTNYLDFSEPKALKKLNGLSNITLKMYDVKAADEGFHTKGYIFRTGEVYQIIIGSSNMTSTALTSNQEWNTRIISTEHGKMAEEIISEFDRLWNSQHTFGFDDFYENYKEEYNIVKHQRDIAGQEKIVSLEKYNLKPNSMQIAFITNLKKIIDAGENRALLISATGTGKTYASAFAMRELGFKRVLFLVHRGQLARQTKKSYERVFEKSVSMGLVCGGYREYNADYVFATVQTLNRDEHLLQYNKNAFDCIILDEAHHVTADTYQKIMKHFEPKLWLGMTATPDKRDDNIAGKNVYELFNYQIAYEIRLQQAMEDKLLCPFHYFGITDLSIIGDDKADHDFSMLTSDERVKHIIEKSCYYGYSGDKVRGLIFCSSIKETQELSHKFNSIVNPETGKCYRTIALNGDATEQERQSAFERLAMNENEANTDKQPLDYIFSVEILNEGVDIVEVNQVIMLRPTQSPIVFIQQLGRGLRKADGKEYVVILDFIGNYCNNFMIPIALSGDRTYNKDNVRRYVMEGGRIIPGASTVHFDEVSKKRIFESIDKANFNDIKLI
;
A
#
# COMPACT_ATOMS: atom_id res chain seq x y z
N MET A 1 33.06 24.06 19.17
CA MET A 1 31.95 24.52 20.03
C MET A 1 31.58 23.31 20.87
N ASP A 2 31.38 23.47 22.15
CA ASP A 2 30.92 22.34 22.94
C ASP A 2 29.41 22.13 22.75
N GLU A 3 28.90 21.01 23.21
CA GLU A 3 27.49 20.62 23.00
C GLU A 3 26.52 21.58 23.69
N ARG A 4 26.92 22.19 24.79
CA ARG A 4 26.13 23.22 25.52
C ARG A 4 26.03 24.51 24.74
N ASP A 5 27.09 24.92 24.07
CA ASP A 5 27.09 26.09 23.19
C ASP A 5 26.19 25.89 21.99
N GLU A 6 26.20 24.69 21.38
CA GLU A 6 25.30 24.33 20.29
C GLU A 6 23.82 24.36 20.74
N LEU A 7 23.51 23.85 21.94
CA LEU A 7 22.17 23.93 22.54
C LEU A 7 21.71 25.37 22.76
N ARG A 8 22.60 26.26 23.26
CA ARG A 8 22.27 27.69 23.45
C ARG A 8 21.95 28.38 22.15
N LEU A 9 22.79 28.19 21.12
CA LEU A 9 22.54 28.72 19.78
C LEU A 9 21.26 28.17 19.17
N GLY A 10 20.99 26.86 19.32
CA GLY A 10 19.75 26.24 18.90
C GLY A 10 18.50 26.87 19.56
N CYS A 11 18.55 27.11 20.85
CA CYS A 11 17.47 27.80 21.56
C CYS A 11 17.31 29.26 21.11
N GLU A 12 18.40 29.99 20.89
CA GLU A 12 18.37 31.34 20.36
C GLU A 12 17.73 31.40 18.99
N THR A 13 18.17 30.54 18.06
CA THR A 13 17.59 30.38 16.71
C THR A 13 16.08 30.07 16.76
N ALA A 14 15.66 29.18 17.67
CA ALA A 14 14.28 28.70 17.71
C ALA A 14 13.31 29.68 18.39
N TYR A 15 13.75 30.40 19.42
CA TYR A 15 12.85 31.15 20.30
C TYR A 15 13.08 32.65 20.31
N ILE A 16 14.23 33.14 19.81
CA ILE A 16 14.59 34.56 19.94
C ILE A 16 14.84 35.19 18.57
N ASP A 17 15.79 34.68 17.80
CA ASP A 17 16.17 35.24 16.50
C ASP A 17 16.53 34.17 15.49
N GLY A 18 15.63 33.91 14.52
CA GLY A 18 15.81 32.92 13.47
C GLY A 18 16.93 33.23 12.46
N SER A 19 17.55 34.41 12.51
CA SER A 19 18.73 34.76 11.70
C SER A 19 20.03 34.18 12.27
N VAL A 20 20.04 33.76 13.53
CA VAL A 20 21.19 33.11 14.17
C VAL A 20 21.39 31.73 13.58
N ALA A 21 22.58 31.45 13.03
CA ALA A 21 22.93 30.15 12.49
C ALA A 21 23.23 29.17 13.62
N SER A 22 22.50 28.05 13.66
CA SER A 22 22.72 26.96 14.61
C SER A 22 22.67 25.59 13.95
N ASN A 23 23.18 24.58 14.65
CA ASN A 23 23.06 23.21 14.22
C ASN A 23 21.62 22.70 14.40
N SER A 24 20.99 22.27 13.33
CA SER A 24 19.60 21.78 13.33
C SER A 24 19.36 20.58 14.25
N LEU A 25 20.40 19.82 14.62
CA LEU A 25 20.31 18.71 15.57
C LEU A 25 19.97 19.19 16.98
N TYR A 26 20.48 20.38 17.37
CA TYR A 26 20.29 20.97 18.69
C TYR A 26 19.24 22.08 18.73
N CYS A 27 18.54 22.30 17.62
CA CYS A 27 17.52 23.34 17.53
C CYS A 27 16.13 22.76 17.88
N PRO A 28 15.42 23.32 18.89
CA PRO A 28 14.03 23.01 19.13
C PRO A 28 13.17 23.22 17.88
N GLN A 29 12.20 22.36 17.64
CA GLN A 29 11.45 22.35 16.38
C GLN A 29 9.96 22.16 16.61
N PHE A 30 9.15 22.85 15.80
CA PHE A 30 7.75 22.56 15.65
C PHE A 30 7.57 21.42 14.63
N ILE A 31 6.87 20.35 15.02
CA ILE A 31 6.66 19.14 14.24
C ILE A 31 5.19 19.00 13.89
N THR A 32 4.91 18.84 12.62
CA THR A 32 3.56 18.62 12.09
C THR A 32 3.62 17.66 10.90
N ASN A 33 2.48 17.09 10.51
CA ASN A 33 2.39 16.29 9.32
C ASN A 33 2.16 17.19 8.09
N ASN A 34 3.22 17.40 7.32
CA ASN A 34 3.18 18.09 6.04
C ASN A 34 4.18 17.45 5.08
N TYR A 35 3.74 16.39 4.41
CA TYR A 35 4.61 15.63 3.50
C TYR A 35 5.15 16.47 2.32
N LYS A 36 4.42 17.50 1.85
CA LYS A 36 4.89 18.42 0.79
C LYS A 36 6.16 19.17 1.18
N SER A 37 6.33 19.43 2.47
CA SER A 37 7.56 19.99 3.03
C SER A 37 8.51 18.94 3.61
N GLY A 38 8.28 17.65 3.37
CA GLY A 38 9.08 16.54 3.89
C GLY A 38 8.97 16.34 5.41
N LYS A 39 7.86 16.80 6.03
CA LYS A 39 7.66 16.73 7.49
C LYS A 39 6.59 15.69 7.83
N LYS A 40 6.96 14.71 8.66
CA LYS A 40 6.03 13.76 9.29
C LYS A 40 6.46 13.55 10.75
N VAL A 41 5.51 13.44 11.65
CA VAL A 41 5.75 13.09 13.06
C VAL A 41 6.46 11.74 13.13
N LEU A 42 5.99 10.74 12.36
CA LEU A 42 6.60 9.42 12.25
C LEU A 42 8.10 9.48 11.96
N SER A 43 8.49 10.21 10.92
CA SER A 43 9.90 10.28 10.50
C SER A 43 10.79 10.96 11.55
N THR A 44 10.24 11.88 12.32
CA THR A 44 10.98 12.51 13.41
C THR A 44 11.19 11.52 14.54
N ILE A 45 10.15 10.80 14.96
CA ILE A 45 10.25 9.75 15.99
C ILE A 45 11.24 8.66 15.56
N GLU A 46 11.15 8.19 14.32
CA GLU A 46 12.05 7.15 13.79
C GLU A 46 13.51 7.60 13.81
N ASN A 47 13.80 8.84 13.41
CA ASN A 47 15.16 9.38 13.44
C ASN A 47 15.73 9.48 14.86
N GLU A 48 14.91 9.83 15.84
CA GLU A 48 15.37 9.89 17.22
C GLU A 48 15.58 8.49 17.81
N LEU A 49 14.68 7.53 17.49
CA LEU A 49 14.85 6.12 17.84
C LEU A 49 16.19 5.54 17.33
N LEU A 50 16.54 5.81 16.07
CA LEU A 50 17.77 5.27 15.47
C LEU A 50 19.07 5.79 16.12
N LYS A 51 19.01 6.90 16.87
CA LYS A 51 20.16 7.55 17.49
C LYS A 51 20.24 7.37 19.00
N CYS A 52 19.14 7.00 19.64
CA CYS A 52 19.07 7.00 21.11
C CYS A 52 19.76 5.80 21.74
N ASP A 53 20.19 6.00 23.01
CA ASP A 53 20.70 4.97 23.91
C ASP A 53 19.61 4.40 24.83
N LYS A 54 18.52 5.14 25.01
CA LYS A 54 17.30 4.75 25.73
C LYS A 54 16.12 5.55 25.19
N PHE A 55 14.92 4.95 25.18
CA PHE A 55 13.69 5.67 24.88
C PHE A 55 12.58 5.36 25.87
N GLN A 56 11.71 6.36 26.09
CA GLN A 56 10.52 6.26 26.93
C GLN A 56 9.36 6.89 26.17
N ILE A 57 8.22 6.20 26.10
CA ILE A 57 7.05 6.65 25.36
C ILE A 57 5.83 6.57 26.27
N SER A 58 5.10 7.68 26.37
CA SER A 58 3.83 7.77 27.11
C SER A 58 2.74 8.26 26.18
N VAL A 59 1.82 7.37 25.79
CA VAL A 59 0.74 7.67 24.82
C VAL A 59 -0.56 7.03 25.24
N ALA A 60 -1.67 7.74 25.02
CA ALA A 60 -2.99 7.21 25.38
C ALA A 60 -3.41 6.02 24.47
N PHE A 61 -3.07 6.06 23.19
CA PHE A 61 -3.53 5.05 22.22
C PHE A 61 -2.38 4.48 21.39
N ILE A 62 -2.38 3.14 21.24
CA ILE A 62 -1.43 2.39 20.43
C ILE A 62 -2.21 1.47 19.50
N THR A 63 -2.02 1.60 18.17
CA THR A 63 -2.65 0.75 17.17
C THR A 63 -1.62 0.02 16.31
N MET A 64 -2.02 -1.07 15.66
CA MET A 64 -1.14 -1.77 14.70
C MET A 64 -0.69 -0.83 13.59
N GLY A 65 -1.60 0.01 13.06
CA GLY A 65 -1.24 1.01 12.06
C GLY A 65 -0.21 2.03 12.53
N GLY A 66 -0.14 2.33 13.83
CA GLY A 66 0.86 3.21 14.42
C GLY A 66 2.23 2.54 14.61
N ILE A 67 2.27 1.27 15.01
CA ILE A 67 3.53 0.57 15.26
C ILE A 67 4.11 -0.10 14.02
N THR A 68 3.29 -0.55 13.05
CA THR A 68 3.75 -1.27 11.86
C THR A 68 4.88 -0.54 11.13
N PRO A 69 4.79 0.77 10.84
CA PRO A 69 5.89 1.48 10.19
C PRO A 69 7.18 1.55 11.01
N LEU A 70 7.10 1.40 12.33
CA LEU A 70 8.25 1.43 13.25
C LEU A 70 8.86 0.06 13.52
N LEU A 71 8.21 -1.04 13.11
CA LEU A 71 8.63 -2.41 13.47
C LEU A 71 10.07 -2.73 13.04
N GLN A 72 10.51 -2.26 11.89
CA GLN A 72 11.89 -2.49 11.44
C GLN A 72 12.89 -1.77 12.35
N THR A 73 12.65 -0.50 12.64
CA THR A 73 13.48 0.31 13.55
C THR A 73 13.52 -0.30 14.95
N LEU A 74 12.36 -0.69 15.49
CA LEU A 74 12.28 -1.35 16.81
C LEU A 74 13.04 -2.68 16.84
N LYS A 75 13.04 -3.44 15.73
CA LYS A 75 13.83 -4.68 15.62
C LYS A 75 15.35 -4.43 15.58
N GLU A 76 15.77 -3.32 14.99
CA GLU A 76 17.17 -2.89 15.01
C GLU A 76 17.62 -2.48 16.42
N LEU A 77 16.75 -1.77 17.17
CA LEU A 77 17.00 -1.41 18.56
C LEU A 77 17.07 -2.65 19.45
N GLU A 78 16.22 -3.64 19.24
CA GLU A 78 16.28 -4.93 19.94
C GLU A 78 17.63 -5.63 19.71
N LYS A 79 18.11 -5.71 18.46
CA LYS A 79 19.43 -6.27 18.15
C LYS A 79 20.59 -5.55 18.83
N LYS A 80 20.45 -4.24 19.04
CA LYS A 80 21.44 -3.40 19.73
C LYS A 80 21.24 -3.38 21.25
N ASN A 81 20.20 -4.06 21.78
CA ASN A 81 19.80 -4.04 23.19
C ASN A 81 19.54 -2.63 23.74
N ILE A 82 19.01 -1.72 22.93
CA ILE A 82 18.64 -0.37 23.37
C ILE A 82 17.34 -0.45 24.18
N PRO A 83 17.36 -0.10 25.48
CA PRO A 83 16.20 -0.27 26.34
C PRO A 83 15.08 0.72 26.00
N GLY A 84 13.85 0.21 25.98
CA GLY A 84 12.62 0.99 25.76
C GLY A 84 11.59 0.76 26.85
N GLU A 85 10.96 1.84 27.30
CA GLU A 85 9.86 1.84 28.26
C GLU A 85 8.63 2.47 27.59
N ILE A 86 7.52 1.73 27.53
CA ILE A 86 6.29 2.21 26.90
C ILE A 86 5.15 2.16 27.92
N LEU A 87 4.52 3.29 28.14
CA LEU A 87 3.35 3.47 28.99
C LEU A 87 2.14 3.85 28.15
N THR A 88 1.07 3.08 28.29
CA THR A 88 -0.23 3.37 27.68
C THR A 88 -1.35 3.28 28.71
N THR A 89 -2.61 3.38 28.29
CA THR A 89 -3.75 3.35 29.20
C THR A 89 -4.92 2.56 28.63
N ASN A 90 -5.82 2.11 29.50
CA ASN A 90 -7.12 1.54 29.14
C ASN A 90 -8.20 2.62 28.87
N TYR A 91 -7.83 3.90 28.76
CA TYR A 91 -8.76 4.97 28.46
C TYR A 91 -9.49 4.74 27.14
N LEU A 92 -10.83 4.69 27.21
CA LEU A 92 -11.72 4.42 26.07
C LEU A 92 -11.47 3.10 25.32
N ASP A 93 -10.64 2.21 25.81
CA ASP A 93 -10.33 0.92 25.17
C ASP A 93 -9.99 1.06 23.67
N PHE A 94 -9.06 1.98 23.32
CA PHE A 94 -8.63 2.23 21.95
C PHE A 94 -7.30 1.61 21.59
N SER A 95 -6.47 1.24 22.57
CA SER A 95 -5.19 0.55 22.30
C SER A 95 -5.44 -0.89 21.84
N GLU A 96 -4.90 -1.26 20.69
CA GLU A 96 -5.15 -2.59 20.12
C GLU A 96 -4.36 -3.69 20.84
N PRO A 97 -4.99 -4.75 21.39
CA PRO A 97 -4.28 -5.84 22.07
C PRO A 97 -3.19 -6.50 21.21
N LYS A 98 -3.41 -6.62 19.89
CA LYS A 98 -2.38 -7.13 18.95
C LYS A 98 -1.14 -6.24 18.93
N ALA A 99 -1.29 -4.92 18.96
CA ALA A 99 -0.18 -3.97 18.99
C ALA A 99 0.60 -4.06 20.31
N LEU A 100 -0.11 -4.11 21.43
CA LEU A 100 0.50 -4.27 22.75
C LEU A 100 1.30 -5.57 22.86
N LYS A 101 0.72 -6.69 22.41
CA LYS A 101 1.40 -7.99 22.37
C LYS A 101 2.65 -7.96 21.48
N LYS A 102 2.57 -7.23 20.35
CA LYS A 102 3.70 -7.10 19.43
C LYS A 102 4.87 -6.33 20.05
N LEU A 103 4.59 -5.23 20.74
CA LEU A 103 5.60 -4.44 21.45
C LEU A 103 6.22 -5.23 22.60
N ASN A 104 5.41 -5.90 23.41
CA ASN A 104 5.90 -6.74 24.52
C ASN A 104 6.72 -7.95 24.05
N GLY A 105 6.56 -8.39 22.81
CA GLY A 105 7.35 -9.46 22.20
C GLY A 105 8.78 -9.05 21.81
N LEU A 106 9.15 -7.78 21.95
CA LEU A 106 10.51 -7.26 21.74
C LEU A 106 11.25 -7.28 23.07
N SER A 107 12.36 -8.03 23.16
CA SER A 107 13.08 -8.31 24.41
C SER A 107 13.67 -7.08 25.10
N ASN A 108 13.86 -5.98 24.36
CA ASN A 108 14.40 -4.72 24.88
C ASN A 108 13.31 -3.74 25.33
N ILE A 109 12.02 -4.07 25.18
CA ILE A 109 10.90 -3.18 25.53
C ILE A 109 10.18 -3.70 26.76
N THR A 110 9.97 -2.81 27.72
CA THR A 110 9.06 -3.01 28.84
C THR A 110 7.78 -2.22 28.59
N LEU A 111 6.62 -2.90 28.59
CA LEU A 111 5.31 -2.30 28.37
C LEU A 111 4.48 -2.33 29.64
N LYS A 112 3.94 -1.20 30.02
CA LYS A 112 3.00 -1.05 31.13
C LYS A 112 1.72 -0.33 30.73
N MET A 113 0.65 -0.55 31.48
CA MET A 113 -0.64 0.12 31.30
C MET A 113 -1.07 0.82 32.57
N TYR A 114 -1.43 2.10 32.44
CA TYR A 114 -2.04 2.88 33.52
C TYR A 114 -3.55 2.69 33.49
N ASP A 115 -4.14 2.21 34.57
CA ASP A 115 -5.58 1.97 34.72
C ASP A 115 -6.30 3.23 35.18
N VAL A 116 -6.89 3.96 34.25
CA VAL A 116 -7.65 5.20 34.55
C VAL A 116 -8.92 4.92 35.34
N LYS A 117 -9.50 3.72 35.23
CA LYS A 117 -10.74 3.35 35.94
C LYS A 117 -10.43 3.15 37.44
N ALA A 118 -9.30 2.50 37.75
CA ALA A 118 -8.86 2.27 39.14
C ALA A 118 -8.26 3.54 39.79
N ALA A 119 -7.65 4.41 39.00
CA ALA A 119 -7.03 5.64 39.48
C ALA A 119 -8.02 6.78 39.71
N ASP A 120 -9.21 6.74 39.10
CA ASP A 120 -10.17 7.85 39.01
C ASP A 120 -9.50 9.15 38.50
N GLU A 121 -8.49 9.01 37.65
CA GLU A 121 -7.67 10.09 37.08
C GLU A 121 -7.52 9.89 35.57
N GLY A 122 -7.76 10.95 34.78
CA GLY A 122 -7.63 10.89 33.33
C GLY A 122 -6.18 10.75 32.88
N PHE A 123 -5.93 9.91 31.87
CA PHE A 123 -4.62 9.77 31.24
C PHE A 123 -4.74 10.09 29.74
N HIS A 124 -4.13 11.17 29.30
CA HIS A 124 -4.16 11.59 27.90
C HIS A 124 -2.82 12.18 27.43
N THR A 125 -1.72 11.66 27.99
CA THR A 125 -0.36 12.09 27.64
C THR A 125 0.04 11.63 26.24
N LYS A 126 0.90 12.41 25.58
CA LYS A 126 1.55 12.06 24.31
C LYS A 126 2.96 12.64 24.35
N GLY A 127 3.86 11.83 24.88
CA GLY A 127 5.26 12.18 25.06
C GLY A 127 6.17 11.06 24.55
N TYR A 128 7.21 11.45 23.83
CA TYR A 128 8.26 10.56 23.34
C TYR A 128 9.59 11.15 23.82
N ILE A 129 10.31 10.42 24.64
CA ILE A 129 11.55 10.83 25.29
C ILE A 129 12.68 9.97 24.76
N PHE A 130 13.70 10.56 24.19
CA PHE A 130 14.89 9.89 23.67
C PHE A 130 16.12 10.44 24.38
N ARG A 131 17.02 9.56 24.79
CA ARG A 131 18.30 9.92 25.41
C ARG A 131 19.43 9.51 24.49
N THR A 132 20.38 10.42 24.27
CA THR A 132 21.63 10.15 23.56
C THR A 132 22.77 10.79 24.35
N GLY A 133 23.58 9.98 25.05
CA GLY A 133 24.58 10.48 25.97
C GLY A 133 23.95 11.32 27.11
N GLU A 134 24.33 12.60 27.20
CA GLU A 134 23.79 13.56 28.18
C GLU A 134 22.57 14.36 27.65
N VAL A 135 22.23 14.21 26.36
CA VAL A 135 21.18 15.00 25.70
C VAL A 135 19.87 14.22 25.68
N TYR A 136 18.82 14.89 26.06
CA TYR A 136 17.43 14.46 25.90
C TYR A 136 16.77 15.18 24.72
N GLN A 137 16.12 14.40 23.87
CA GLN A 137 15.24 14.90 22.82
C GLN A 137 13.82 14.45 23.15
N ILE A 138 12.95 15.42 23.39
CA ILE A 138 11.62 15.17 23.94
C ILE A 138 10.59 15.72 22.96
N ILE A 139 9.69 14.89 22.46
CA ILE A 139 8.58 15.29 21.60
C ILE A 139 7.31 15.23 22.43
N ILE A 140 6.66 16.39 22.59
CA ILE A 140 5.38 16.51 23.29
C ILE A 140 4.36 17.20 22.40
N GLY A 141 3.13 16.72 22.40
CA GLY A 141 2.06 17.34 21.63
C GLY A 141 0.76 16.56 21.60
N SER A 142 0.15 16.50 20.42
CA SER A 142 -1.16 15.85 20.23
C SER A 142 -1.10 14.42 19.68
N SER A 143 0.08 13.92 19.25
CA SER A 143 0.20 12.69 18.48
C SER A 143 0.22 11.42 19.33
N ASN A 144 -0.82 10.61 19.24
CA ASN A 144 -0.81 9.23 19.71
C ASN A 144 -0.03 8.30 18.75
N MET A 145 0.26 7.07 19.19
CA MET A 145 0.90 6.04 18.35
C MET A 145 -0.13 5.33 17.47
N THR A 146 -0.76 6.11 16.58
CA THR A 146 -1.75 5.65 15.60
C THR A 146 -1.34 6.07 14.19
N SER A 147 -1.77 5.33 13.16
CA SER A 147 -1.38 5.59 11.77
C SER A 147 -1.60 7.04 11.37
N THR A 148 -2.80 7.56 11.58
CA THR A 148 -3.18 8.90 11.15
C THR A 148 -2.50 10.01 11.95
N ALA A 149 -2.33 9.85 13.26
CA ALA A 149 -1.64 10.84 14.10
C ALA A 149 -0.15 10.97 13.73
N LEU A 150 0.50 9.85 13.41
CA LEU A 150 1.92 9.88 13.06
C LEU A 150 2.21 10.35 11.63
N THR A 151 1.20 10.35 10.72
CA THR A 151 1.47 10.51 9.28
C THR A 151 0.65 11.56 8.55
N SER A 152 -0.63 11.77 8.90
CA SER A 152 -1.56 12.51 8.05
C SER A 152 -2.49 13.49 8.75
N ASN A 153 -2.83 13.29 10.03
CA ASN A 153 -3.66 14.23 10.77
C ASN A 153 -2.94 15.56 10.99
N GLN A 154 -3.72 16.62 11.16
CA GLN A 154 -3.21 17.91 11.64
C GLN A 154 -2.80 17.75 13.11
N GLU A 155 -1.51 17.49 13.33
CA GLU A 155 -0.92 17.31 14.65
C GLU A 155 0.07 18.44 14.94
N TRP A 156 0.06 18.90 16.17
CA TRP A 156 0.99 19.89 16.67
C TRP A 156 1.85 19.30 17.77
N ASN A 157 3.14 19.20 17.49
CA ASN A 157 4.10 18.72 18.46
C ASN A 157 5.30 19.67 18.52
N THR A 158 5.95 19.68 19.66
CA THR A 158 7.21 20.38 19.89
C THR A 158 8.30 19.38 20.20
N ARG A 159 9.45 19.48 19.52
CA ARG A 159 10.67 18.81 19.92
C ARG A 159 11.49 19.74 20.79
N ILE A 160 11.63 19.38 22.05
CA ILE A 160 12.46 20.02 23.04
C ILE A 160 13.80 19.31 23.07
N ILE A 161 14.88 20.05 23.18
CA ILE A 161 16.22 19.50 23.35
C ILE A 161 16.78 20.07 24.65
N SER A 162 17.27 19.21 25.52
CA SER A 162 17.75 19.57 26.84
C SER A 162 18.85 18.62 27.32
N THR A 163 19.50 18.93 28.40
CA THR A 163 20.38 18.02 29.14
C THR A 163 19.64 17.47 30.36
N GLU A 164 20.22 16.51 31.06
CA GLU A 164 19.69 15.96 32.32
C GLU A 164 19.57 17.01 33.43
N HIS A 165 20.31 18.12 33.32
CA HIS A 165 20.25 19.24 34.26
C HIS A 165 19.28 20.35 33.83
N GLY A 166 18.59 20.18 32.71
CA GLY A 166 17.59 21.14 32.23
C GLY A 166 16.26 20.97 32.97
N LYS A 167 15.77 22.03 33.61
CA LYS A 167 14.57 21.98 34.46
C LYS A 167 13.36 21.34 33.77
N MET A 168 13.16 21.65 32.51
CA MET A 168 12.02 21.12 31.72
C MET A 168 12.15 19.62 31.46
N ALA A 169 13.36 19.12 31.15
CA ALA A 169 13.59 17.69 30.98
C ALA A 169 13.42 16.96 32.32
N GLU A 170 13.96 17.50 33.41
CA GLU A 170 13.80 16.96 34.75
C GLU A 170 12.31 16.81 35.13
N GLU A 171 11.50 17.84 34.92
CA GLU A 171 10.06 17.79 35.21
C GLU A 171 9.31 16.75 34.36
N ILE A 172 9.60 16.67 33.05
CA ILE A 172 8.95 15.70 32.14
C ILE A 172 9.33 14.26 32.50
N ILE A 173 10.61 14.01 32.77
CA ILE A 173 11.10 12.67 33.14
C ILE A 173 10.53 12.27 34.50
N SER A 174 10.53 13.18 35.48
CA SER A 174 9.94 12.93 36.80
C SER A 174 8.45 12.60 36.70
N GLU A 175 7.72 13.27 35.83
CA GLU A 175 6.29 12.99 35.60
C GLU A 175 6.08 11.62 34.92
N PHE A 176 6.93 11.27 33.94
CA PHE A 176 6.91 9.92 33.36
C PHE A 176 7.16 8.87 34.44
N ASP A 177 8.20 9.05 35.28
CA ASP A 177 8.57 8.11 36.34
C ASP A 177 7.48 8.01 37.42
N ARG A 178 6.78 9.11 37.73
CA ARG A 178 5.63 9.12 38.64
C ARG A 178 4.51 8.21 38.12
N LEU A 179 4.16 8.35 36.84
CA LEU A 179 3.12 7.55 36.21
C LEU A 179 3.56 6.10 36.05
N TRP A 180 4.83 5.87 35.68
CA TRP A 180 5.42 4.54 35.48
C TRP A 180 5.45 3.70 36.76
N ASN A 181 5.70 4.32 37.90
CA ASN A 181 5.79 3.68 39.21
C ASN A 181 4.50 3.83 40.04
N SER A 182 3.41 4.33 39.45
CA SER A 182 2.12 4.45 40.13
C SER A 182 1.58 3.08 40.57
N GLN A 183 0.89 3.04 41.69
CA GLN A 183 0.16 1.84 42.15
C GLN A 183 -0.95 1.39 41.18
N HIS A 184 -1.36 2.26 40.26
CA HIS A 184 -2.37 2.00 39.23
C HIS A 184 -1.73 1.64 37.87
N THR A 185 -0.42 1.41 37.82
CA THR A 185 0.31 1.02 36.60
C THR A 185 0.74 -0.44 36.70
N PHE A 186 0.22 -1.26 35.78
CA PHE A 186 0.39 -2.70 35.76
C PHE A 186 1.34 -3.14 34.64
N GLY A 187 2.10 -4.19 34.89
CA GLY A 187 2.92 -4.84 33.89
C GLY A 187 2.09 -5.61 32.88
N PHE A 188 2.68 -5.95 31.73
CA PHE A 188 1.95 -6.59 30.63
C PHE A 188 1.21 -7.86 31.06
N ASP A 189 1.85 -8.75 31.79
CA ASP A 189 1.27 -10.04 32.21
C ASP A 189 0.10 -9.86 33.18
N ASP A 190 0.06 -8.76 33.93
CA ASP A 190 -0.98 -8.48 34.92
C ASP A 190 -2.27 -7.91 34.29
N PHE A 191 -2.15 -7.13 33.20
CA PHE A 191 -3.32 -6.44 32.62
C PHE A 191 -3.83 -7.07 31.32
N TYR A 192 -2.99 -7.77 30.55
CA TYR A 192 -3.25 -8.02 29.13
C TYR A 192 -4.52 -8.83 28.84
N GLU A 193 -4.73 -9.96 29.54
CA GLU A 193 -5.88 -10.81 29.23
C GLU A 193 -7.21 -10.13 29.60
N ASN A 194 -7.27 -9.46 30.76
CA ASN A 194 -8.49 -8.71 31.15
C ASN A 194 -8.77 -7.56 30.19
N TYR A 195 -7.74 -6.78 29.82
CA TYR A 195 -7.88 -5.69 28.87
C TYR A 195 -8.34 -6.17 27.49
N LYS A 196 -7.80 -7.29 27.01
CA LYS A 196 -8.19 -7.88 25.73
C LYS A 196 -9.65 -8.30 25.68
N GLU A 197 -10.17 -8.86 26.78
CA GLU A 197 -11.60 -9.21 26.90
C GLU A 197 -12.47 -7.94 26.86
N GLU A 198 -12.15 -6.91 27.64
CA GLU A 198 -12.85 -5.63 27.63
C GLU A 198 -12.83 -4.97 26.26
N TYR A 199 -11.65 -4.90 25.63
CA TYR A 199 -11.47 -4.37 24.29
C TYR A 199 -12.39 -5.07 23.27
N ASN A 200 -12.45 -6.41 23.28
CA ASN A 200 -13.28 -7.18 22.35
C ASN A 200 -14.77 -6.90 22.54
N ILE A 201 -15.24 -6.74 23.79
CA ILE A 201 -16.61 -6.37 24.09
C ILE A 201 -16.95 -4.99 23.53
N VAL A 202 -16.09 -3.99 23.80
CA VAL A 202 -16.28 -2.61 23.34
C VAL A 202 -16.18 -2.53 21.82
N LYS A 203 -15.24 -3.27 21.19
CA LYS A 203 -15.12 -3.36 19.74
C LYS A 203 -16.41 -3.93 19.13
N HIS A 204 -16.91 -5.03 19.66
CA HIS A 204 -18.15 -5.64 19.17
C HIS A 204 -19.36 -4.69 19.28
N GLN A 205 -19.47 -3.94 20.38
CA GLN A 205 -20.52 -2.92 20.54
C GLN A 205 -20.38 -1.78 19.51
N ARG A 206 -19.16 -1.33 19.22
CA ARG A 206 -18.89 -0.31 18.18
C ARG A 206 -19.23 -0.83 16.78
N ASP A 207 -18.92 -2.09 16.48
CA ASP A 207 -19.23 -2.72 15.20
C ASP A 207 -20.75 -2.83 15.00
N ILE A 208 -21.52 -3.22 16.02
CA ILE A 208 -22.99 -3.24 15.99
C ILE A 208 -23.53 -1.82 15.75
N ALA A 209 -23.07 -0.82 16.52
CA ALA A 209 -23.49 0.56 16.34
C ALA A 209 -23.10 1.14 14.97
N GLY A 210 -21.99 0.68 14.39
CA GLY A 210 -21.58 0.99 13.03
C GLY A 210 -22.47 0.36 11.97
N GLN A 211 -22.87 -0.90 12.16
CA GLN A 211 -23.78 -1.63 11.25
C GLN A 211 -25.17 -1.02 11.19
N GLU A 212 -25.71 -0.53 12.31
CA GLU A 212 -26.99 0.20 12.32
C GLU A 212 -26.94 1.50 11.48
N LYS A 213 -25.78 2.16 11.39
CA LYS A 213 -25.57 3.29 10.48
C LYS A 213 -25.41 2.87 9.02
N ILE A 214 -24.84 1.69 8.75
CA ILE A 214 -24.60 1.18 7.39
C ILE A 214 -25.89 0.72 6.73
N VAL A 215 -26.82 0.10 7.47
CA VAL A 215 -28.13 -0.30 6.94
C VAL A 215 -28.96 0.90 6.44
N SER A 216 -28.68 2.11 6.93
CA SER A 216 -29.27 3.34 6.38
C SER A 216 -28.55 3.87 5.12
N LEU A 217 -27.35 3.35 4.79
CA LEU A 217 -26.51 3.78 3.66
C LEU A 217 -26.67 2.93 2.40
N GLU A 218 -27.34 1.76 2.47
CA GLU A 218 -27.63 0.91 1.29
C GLU A 218 -28.55 1.56 0.23
N LYS A 219 -29.08 2.74 0.50
CA LYS A 219 -29.83 3.56 -0.47
C LYS A 219 -29.00 4.64 -1.19
N TYR A 220 -27.67 4.62 -1.07
CA TYR A 220 -26.85 5.58 -1.80
C TYR A 220 -26.63 5.11 -3.22
N ASN A 221 -27.24 5.79 -4.18
CA ASN A 221 -26.86 5.77 -5.59
C ASN A 221 -25.35 5.99 -5.70
N LEU A 222 -24.66 5.11 -6.41
CA LEU A 222 -23.23 5.23 -6.73
C LEU A 222 -22.95 6.62 -7.30
N LYS A 223 -22.18 7.44 -6.55
CA LYS A 223 -21.77 8.79 -6.99
C LYS A 223 -20.31 8.79 -7.42
N PRO A 224 -19.96 9.52 -8.48
CA PRO A 224 -18.57 9.64 -8.91
C PRO A 224 -17.74 10.37 -7.84
N ASN A 225 -16.49 9.92 -7.64
CA ASN A 225 -15.51 10.59 -6.77
C ASN A 225 -14.88 11.82 -7.47
N SER A 226 -14.03 12.56 -6.74
CA SER A 226 -13.40 13.80 -7.26
C SER A 226 -12.60 13.59 -8.55
N MET A 227 -11.84 12.50 -8.66
CA MET A 227 -11.10 12.12 -9.86
C MET A 227 -12.04 11.86 -11.04
N GLN A 228 -13.11 11.12 -10.81
CA GLN A 228 -14.09 10.76 -11.84
C GLN A 228 -14.84 12.00 -12.36
N ILE A 229 -15.19 12.93 -11.48
CA ILE A 229 -15.81 14.22 -11.86
C ILE A 229 -14.84 15.04 -12.72
N ALA A 230 -13.59 15.20 -12.31
CA ALA A 230 -12.58 15.94 -13.07
C ALA A 230 -12.33 15.31 -14.44
N PHE A 231 -12.23 13.98 -14.50
CA PHE A 231 -12.10 13.24 -15.75
C PHE A 231 -13.28 13.49 -16.71
N ILE A 232 -14.52 13.36 -16.22
CA ILE A 232 -15.73 13.57 -17.04
C ILE A 232 -15.77 15.01 -17.60
N THR A 233 -15.46 15.98 -16.73
CA THR A 233 -15.45 17.41 -17.11
C THR A 233 -14.42 17.69 -18.21
N ASN A 234 -13.22 17.14 -18.11
CA ASN A 234 -12.18 17.35 -19.09
C ASN A 234 -12.44 16.56 -20.37
N LEU A 235 -12.97 15.34 -20.27
CA LEU A 235 -13.36 14.54 -21.44
C LEU A 235 -14.42 15.26 -22.26
N LYS A 236 -15.40 15.90 -21.61
CA LYS A 236 -16.41 16.74 -22.29
C LYS A 236 -15.76 17.88 -23.04
N LYS A 237 -14.79 18.60 -22.44
CA LYS A 237 -14.06 19.69 -23.12
C LYS A 237 -13.32 19.21 -24.37
N ILE A 238 -12.70 18.04 -24.34
CA ILE A 238 -12.01 17.44 -25.48
C ILE A 238 -13.00 17.15 -26.60
N ILE A 239 -14.16 16.57 -26.30
CA ILE A 239 -15.22 16.28 -27.27
C ILE A 239 -15.80 17.58 -27.85
N ASP A 240 -16.09 18.58 -27.01
CA ASP A 240 -16.63 19.88 -27.42
C ASP A 240 -15.62 20.64 -28.32
N ALA A 241 -14.32 20.38 -28.19
CA ALA A 241 -13.27 20.90 -29.09
C ALA A 241 -13.18 20.17 -30.44
N GLY A 242 -14.01 19.14 -30.66
CA GLY A 242 -14.04 18.36 -31.91
C GLY A 242 -13.00 17.23 -31.97
N GLU A 243 -12.31 16.94 -30.89
CA GLU A 243 -11.37 15.82 -30.83
C GLU A 243 -12.11 14.49 -30.64
N ASN A 244 -11.62 13.45 -31.32
CA ASN A 244 -12.21 12.12 -31.30
C ASN A 244 -11.38 11.06 -30.58
N ARG A 245 -10.33 11.48 -29.87
CA ARG A 245 -9.43 10.60 -29.09
C ARG A 245 -9.14 11.22 -27.75
N ALA A 246 -9.13 10.39 -26.71
CA ALA A 246 -8.77 10.82 -25.35
C ALA A 246 -8.13 9.69 -24.56
N LEU A 247 -7.25 10.04 -23.63
CA LEU A 247 -6.53 9.10 -22.76
C LEU A 247 -6.83 9.41 -21.29
N LEU A 248 -7.21 8.39 -20.53
CA LEU A 248 -7.27 8.39 -19.07
C LEU A 248 -6.06 7.63 -18.53
N ILE A 249 -5.14 8.35 -17.90
CA ILE A 249 -4.02 7.76 -17.18
C ILE A 249 -4.37 7.73 -15.69
N SER A 250 -4.53 6.54 -15.13
CA SER A 250 -4.98 6.44 -13.75
C SER A 250 -4.39 5.22 -13.06
N ALA A 251 -3.81 5.42 -11.89
CA ALA A 251 -3.20 4.36 -11.09
C ALA A 251 -4.14 3.17 -10.88
N THR A 252 -3.57 1.97 -10.69
CA THR A 252 -4.35 0.77 -10.38
C THR A 252 -5.09 0.97 -9.05
N GLY A 253 -6.37 0.59 -9.00
CA GLY A 253 -7.18 0.70 -7.78
C GLY A 253 -7.98 2.00 -7.63
N THR A 254 -7.78 3.02 -8.47
CA THR A 254 -8.48 4.32 -8.39
C THR A 254 -9.91 4.32 -8.94
N GLY A 255 -10.34 3.22 -9.59
CA GLY A 255 -11.69 3.08 -10.13
C GLY A 255 -11.87 3.51 -11.59
N LYS A 256 -10.87 3.27 -12.47
CA LYS A 256 -10.92 3.53 -13.92
C LYS A 256 -12.20 3.04 -14.60
N THR A 257 -12.62 1.81 -14.30
CA THR A 257 -13.82 1.18 -14.87
C THR A 257 -15.08 1.96 -14.51
N TYR A 258 -15.21 2.39 -13.26
CA TYR A 258 -16.33 3.24 -12.85
C TYR A 258 -16.24 4.65 -13.44
N ALA A 259 -15.03 5.21 -13.59
CA ALA A 259 -14.82 6.50 -14.26
C ALA A 259 -15.36 6.48 -15.69
N SER A 260 -15.03 5.43 -16.46
CA SER A 260 -15.54 5.27 -17.81
C SER A 260 -17.08 5.06 -17.84
N ALA A 261 -17.62 4.25 -16.93
CA ALA A 261 -19.07 4.03 -16.84
C ALA A 261 -19.84 5.33 -16.56
N PHE A 262 -19.39 6.11 -15.58
CA PHE A 262 -19.98 7.42 -15.29
C PHE A 262 -19.83 8.39 -16.46
N ALA A 263 -18.67 8.41 -17.14
CA ALA A 263 -18.48 9.26 -18.32
C ALA A 263 -19.45 8.89 -19.46
N MET A 264 -19.64 7.61 -19.73
CA MET A 264 -20.59 7.16 -20.76
C MET A 264 -22.03 7.56 -20.43
N ARG A 265 -22.40 7.47 -19.15
CA ARG A 265 -23.73 7.89 -18.68
C ARG A 265 -23.94 9.40 -18.79
N GLU A 266 -23.02 10.20 -18.25
CA GLU A 266 -23.13 11.67 -18.18
C GLU A 266 -23.01 12.33 -19.57
N LEU A 267 -22.22 11.73 -20.48
CA LEU A 267 -22.05 12.24 -21.85
C LEU A 267 -23.10 11.69 -22.84
N GLY A 268 -23.95 10.76 -22.40
CA GLY A 268 -25.10 10.27 -23.16
C GLY A 268 -24.75 9.39 -24.35
N PHE A 269 -23.63 8.68 -24.34
CA PHE A 269 -23.28 7.72 -25.38
C PHE A 269 -24.28 6.55 -25.39
N LYS A 270 -24.83 6.24 -26.55
CA LYS A 270 -25.88 5.21 -26.70
C LYS A 270 -25.30 3.84 -27.04
N ARG A 271 -24.27 3.80 -27.87
CA ARG A 271 -23.63 2.56 -28.30
C ARG A 271 -22.15 2.57 -27.96
N VAL A 272 -21.73 1.65 -27.07
CA VAL A 272 -20.37 1.60 -26.54
C VAL A 272 -19.79 0.22 -26.74
N LEU A 273 -18.55 0.16 -27.23
CA LEU A 273 -17.74 -1.05 -27.25
C LEU A 273 -16.61 -0.91 -26.21
N PHE A 274 -16.56 -1.83 -25.27
CA PHE A 274 -15.50 -1.90 -24.26
C PHE A 274 -14.57 -3.08 -24.56
N LEU A 275 -13.30 -2.80 -24.85
CA LEU A 275 -12.31 -3.80 -25.22
C LEU A 275 -11.33 -4.07 -24.10
N VAL A 276 -11.19 -5.35 -23.77
CA VAL A 276 -10.24 -5.88 -22.81
C VAL A 276 -9.44 -7.04 -23.40
N HIS A 277 -8.36 -7.42 -22.75
CA HIS A 277 -7.56 -8.55 -23.24
C HIS A 277 -7.96 -9.91 -22.66
N ARG A 278 -8.79 -9.98 -21.58
CA ARG A 278 -9.25 -11.24 -20.94
C ARG A 278 -10.77 -11.26 -20.76
N GLY A 279 -11.38 -12.44 -20.97
CA GLY A 279 -12.84 -12.62 -20.85
C GLY A 279 -13.38 -12.37 -19.44
N GLN A 280 -12.58 -12.66 -18.41
CA GLN A 280 -12.95 -12.36 -17.02
C GLN A 280 -13.12 -10.86 -16.81
N LEU A 281 -12.20 -10.04 -17.34
CA LEU A 281 -12.30 -8.57 -17.28
C LEU A 281 -13.56 -8.06 -17.98
N ALA A 282 -13.92 -8.62 -19.14
CA ALA A 282 -15.14 -8.25 -19.84
C ALA A 282 -16.39 -8.44 -18.96
N ARG A 283 -16.47 -9.59 -18.26
CA ARG A 283 -17.59 -9.87 -17.34
C ARG A 283 -17.60 -8.98 -16.10
N GLN A 284 -16.44 -8.74 -15.49
CA GLN A 284 -16.32 -7.85 -14.32
C GLN A 284 -16.67 -6.40 -14.70
N THR A 285 -16.18 -5.94 -15.83
CA THR A 285 -16.49 -4.60 -16.34
C THR A 285 -17.98 -4.45 -16.63
N LYS A 286 -18.61 -5.45 -17.28
CA LYS A 286 -20.06 -5.48 -17.47
C LYS A 286 -20.81 -5.34 -16.16
N LYS A 287 -20.47 -6.14 -15.12
CA LYS A 287 -21.08 -6.03 -13.77
C LYS A 287 -20.91 -4.63 -13.16
N SER A 288 -19.76 -4.00 -13.34
CA SER A 288 -19.52 -2.62 -12.84
C SER A 288 -20.38 -1.60 -13.55
N TYR A 289 -20.57 -1.75 -14.86
CA TYR A 289 -21.46 -0.91 -15.66
C TYR A 289 -22.92 -1.13 -15.29
N GLU A 290 -23.37 -2.38 -15.08
CA GLU A 290 -24.73 -2.72 -14.63
C GLU A 290 -25.09 -2.01 -13.31
N ARG A 291 -24.13 -1.86 -12.39
CA ARG A 291 -24.33 -1.11 -11.14
C ARG A 291 -24.51 0.39 -11.35
N VAL A 292 -23.89 0.98 -12.37
CA VAL A 292 -23.97 2.41 -12.68
C VAL A 292 -25.23 2.74 -13.48
N PHE A 293 -25.66 1.84 -14.35
CA PHE A 293 -26.77 2.06 -15.29
C PHE A 293 -28.13 1.48 -14.85
N GLU A 294 -28.18 0.66 -13.78
CA GLU A 294 -29.40 0.13 -13.17
C GLU A 294 -30.42 -0.42 -14.20
N LYS A 295 -30.00 -1.20 -15.17
CA LYS A 295 -30.82 -1.78 -16.25
C LYS A 295 -31.36 -0.76 -17.29
N SER A 296 -30.92 0.48 -17.30
CA SER A 296 -31.34 1.48 -18.29
C SER A 296 -30.78 1.25 -19.69
N VAL A 297 -29.78 0.36 -19.82
CA VAL A 297 -29.05 0.08 -21.07
C VAL A 297 -28.88 -1.44 -21.21
N SER A 298 -29.05 -1.98 -22.42
CA SER A 298 -28.77 -3.39 -22.69
C SER A 298 -27.26 -3.64 -22.78
N MET A 299 -26.78 -4.71 -22.11
CA MET A 299 -25.35 -5.02 -22.00
C MET A 299 -25.05 -6.44 -22.41
N GLY A 300 -24.16 -6.62 -23.41
CA GLY A 300 -23.81 -7.90 -23.99
C GLY A 300 -22.32 -8.24 -23.89
N LEU A 301 -21.99 -9.55 -23.99
CA LEU A 301 -20.64 -10.09 -23.98
C LEU A 301 -20.28 -10.69 -25.35
N VAL A 302 -19.06 -10.37 -25.83
CA VAL A 302 -18.45 -11.00 -27.01
C VAL A 302 -17.06 -11.51 -26.62
N CYS A 303 -17.06 -12.64 -25.90
CA CYS A 303 -15.83 -13.28 -25.43
C CYS A 303 -16.10 -14.75 -25.07
N GLY A 304 -15.10 -15.61 -25.18
CA GLY A 304 -15.27 -17.04 -24.91
C GLY A 304 -16.42 -17.62 -25.77
N GLY A 305 -17.42 -18.21 -25.15
CA GLY A 305 -18.63 -18.75 -25.79
C GLY A 305 -19.77 -17.74 -26.03
N TYR A 306 -19.67 -16.51 -25.49
CA TYR A 306 -20.71 -15.50 -25.58
C TYR A 306 -20.67 -14.75 -26.92
N ARG A 307 -21.85 -14.47 -27.55
CA ARG A 307 -22.02 -13.85 -28.88
C ARG A 307 -23.19 -12.85 -28.90
N GLU A 308 -23.23 -11.96 -27.91
CA GLU A 308 -24.32 -11.00 -27.69
C GLU A 308 -24.05 -9.68 -28.44
N TYR A 309 -24.09 -9.72 -29.79
CA TYR A 309 -23.68 -8.60 -30.67
C TYR A 309 -24.64 -7.39 -30.67
N ASN A 310 -25.91 -7.60 -30.35
CA ASN A 310 -26.98 -6.59 -30.55
C ASN A 310 -27.21 -5.66 -29.33
N ALA A 311 -26.44 -5.85 -28.24
CA ALA A 311 -26.58 -4.98 -27.07
C ALA A 311 -26.11 -3.54 -27.36
N ASP A 312 -26.64 -2.58 -26.61
CA ASP A 312 -26.22 -1.17 -26.68
C ASP A 312 -24.76 -1.02 -26.22
N TYR A 313 -24.40 -1.69 -25.12
CA TYR A 313 -23.05 -1.73 -24.60
C TYR A 313 -22.49 -3.16 -24.74
N VAL A 314 -21.42 -3.28 -25.50
CA VAL A 314 -20.77 -4.56 -25.78
C VAL A 314 -19.42 -4.62 -25.10
N PHE A 315 -19.20 -5.68 -24.28
CA PHE A 315 -17.92 -5.94 -23.62
C PHE A 315 -17.25 -7.12 -24.33
N ALA A 316 -16.12 -6.86 -24.98
CA ALA A 316 -15.46 -7.85 -25.82
C ALA A 316 -13.99 -8.04 -25.47
N THR A 317 -13.46 -9.24 -25.77
CA THR A 317 -12.00 -9.41 -25.78
C THR A 317 -11.43 -9.08 -27.14
N VAL A 318 -10.24 -8.44 -27.15
CA VAL A 318 -9.51 -8.10 -28.36
C VAL A 318 -9.27 -9.34 -29.23
N GLN A 319 -8.88 -10.48 -28.60
CA GLN A 319 -8.61 -11.73 -29.32
C GLN A 319 -9.86 -12.29 -30.02
N THR A 320 -11.05 -12.14 -29.42
CA THR A 320 -12.30 -12.57 -30.05
C THR A 320 -12.66 -11.62 -31.18
N LEU A 321 -12.69 -10.31 -30.90
CA LEU A 321 -13.15 -9.33 -31.87
C LEU A 321 -12.19 -9.16 -33.07
N ASN A 322 -10.89 -9.46 -32.92
CA ASN A 322 -9.90 -9.40 -34.01
C ASN A 322 -10.13 -10.44 -35.13
N ARG A 323 -10.98 -11.45 -34.90
CA ARG A 323 -11.36 -12.42 -35.92
C ARG A 323 -12.41 -11.83 -36.85
N ASP A 324 -12.25 -12.01 -38.17
CA ASP A 324 -13.15 -11.42 -39.15
C ASP A 324 -14.62 -11.83 -38.98
N GLU A 325 -14.88 -13.07 -38.56
CA GLU A 325 -16.22 -13.58 -38.24
C GLU A 325 -16.97 -12.77 -37.17
N HIS A 326 -16.25 -12.12 -36.26
CA HIS A 326 -16.82 -11.30 -35.20
C HIS A 326 -16.74 -9.80 -35.52
N LEU A 327 -15.63 -9.35 -36.14
CA LEU A 327 -15.40 -7.96 -36.46
C LEU A 327 -16.40 -7.47 -37.52
N LEU A 328 -16.64 -8.30 -38.55
CA LEU A 328 -17.55 -7.96 -39.66
C LEU A 328 -19.05 -8.05 -39.29
N GLN A 329 -19.40 -8.45 -38.08
CA GLN A 329 -20.77 -8.32 -37.55
C GLN A 329 -21.15 -6.85 -37.32
N TYR A 330 -20.17 -5.96 -37.29
CA TYR A 330 -20.37 -4.55 -37.00
C TYR A 330 -19.98 -3.67 -38.19
N ASN A 331 -20.81 -2.71 -38.48
CA ASN A 331 -20.46 -1.64 -39.42
C ASN A 331 -19.42 -0.71 -38.80
N LYS A 332 -18.69 0.05 -39.61
CA LYS A 332 -17.66 1.00 -39.16
C LYS A 332 -18.14 1.98 -38.09
N ASN A 333 -19.36 2.46 -38.19
CA ASN A 333 -19.97 3.46 -37.30
C ASN A 333 -20.93 2.81 -36.29
N ALA A 334 -20.76 1.53 -35.97
CA ALA A 334 -21.67 0.79 -35.09
C ALA A 334 -21.66 1.31 -33.64
N PHE A 335 -20.60 1.97 -33.22
CA PHE A 335 -20.40 2.45 -31.85
C PHE A 335 -20.13 3.96 -31.82
N ASP A 336 -20.74 4.65 -30.84
CA ASP A 336 -20.47 6.06 -30.57
C ASP A 336 -19.13 6.24 -29.90
N CYS A 337 -18.82 5.36 -28.94
CA CYS A 337 -17.55 5.34 -28.21
C CYS A 337 -16.96 3.93 -28.16
N ILE A 338 -15.64 3.85 -28.35
CA ILE A 338 -14.87 2.61 -28.14
C ILE A 338 -13.84 2.86 -27.05
N ILE A 339 -13.91 2.04 -26.01
CA ILE A 339 -13.03 2.12 -24.83
C ILE A 339 -12.02 1.00 -24.91
N LEU A 340 -10.74 1.35 -24.76
CA LEU A 340 -9.61 0.43 -24.78
C LEU A 340 -9.01 0.38 -23.37
N ASP A 341 -9.27 -0.70 -22.64
CA ASP A 341 -8.64 -0.91 -21.34
C ASP A 341 -7.20 -1.44 -21.51
N GLU A 342 -6.32 -1.09 -20.59
CA GLU A 342 -4.88 -1.31 -20.68
C GLU A 342 -4.31 -0.82 -22.03
N ALA A 343 -4.61 0.45 -22.34
CA ALA A 343 -4.29 1.09 -23.63
C ALA A 343 -2.79 1.06 -23.98
N HIS A 344 -1.92 0.72 -23.05
CA HIS A 344 -0.52 0.46 -23.32
C HIS A 344 -0.28 -0.76 -24.24
N HIS A 345 -1.28 -1.62 -24.48
CA HIS A 345 -1.24 -2.71 -25.44
C HIS A 345 -1.71 -2.31 -26.87
N VAL A 346 -2.23 -1.10 -27.03
CA VAL A 346 -2.84 -0.63 -28.30
C VAL A 346 -1.88 -0.66 -29.50
N THR A 347 -0.58 -0.63 -29.25
CA THR A 347 0.45 -0.71 -30.29
C THR A 347 0.56 -2.09 -30.95
N ALA A 348 -0.08 -3.13 -30.39
CA ALA A 348 -0.07 -4.46 -30.98
C ALA A 348 -0.97 -4.55 -32.23
N ASP A 349 -0.58 -5.36 -33.22
CA ASP A 349 -1.28 -5.50 -34.51
C ASP A 349 -2.76 -5.86 -34.36
N THR A 350 -3.12 -6.63 -33.34
CA THR A 350 -4.50 -7.01 -33.04
C THR A 350 -5.40 -5.81 -32.72
N TYR A 351 -4.90 -4.85 -31.96
CA TYR A 351 -5.63 -3.61 -31.67
C TYR A 351 -5.68 -2.71 -32.90
N GLN A 352 -4.58 -2.60 -33.64
CA GLN A 352 -4.49 -1.77 -34.84
C GLN A 352 -5.48 -2.21 -35.93
N LYS A 353 -5.72 -3.52 -36.08
CA LYS A 353 -6.74 -4.06 -37.00
C LYS A 353 -8.15 -3.55 -36.62
N ILE A 354 -8.49 -3.62 -35.32
CA ILE A 354 -9.79 -3.18 -34.81
C ILE A 354 -9.92 -1.65 -34.98
N MET A 355 -8.87 -0.89 -34.65
CA MET A 355 -8.88 0.57 -34.79
C MET A 355 -9.02 1.03 -36.24
N LYS A 356 -8.51 0.28 -37.22
CA LYS A 356 -8.68 0.57 -38.67
C LYS A 356 -10.07 0.25 -39.19
N HIS A 357 -10.80 -0.68 -38.53
CA HIS A 357 -12.14 -1.08 -38.94
C HIS A 357 -13.19 -0.07 -38.49
N PHE A 358 -13.12 0.45 -37.24
CA PHE A 358 -14.15 1.29 -36.65
C PHE A 358 -13.84 2.80 -36.77
N GLU A 359 -14.92 3.59 -36.92
CA GLU A 359 -14.89 5.06 -36.98
C GLU A 359 -15.86 5.62 -35.91
N PRO A 360 -15.57 5.46 -34.59
CA PRO A 360 -16.45 5.99 -33.54
C PRO A 360 -16.31 7.52 -33.40
N LYS A 361 -17.28 8.16 -32.73
CA LYS A 361 -17.17 9.56 -32.32
C LYS A 361 -16.04 9.79 -31.31
N LEU A 362 -15.73 8.78 -30.47
CA LEU A 362 -14.68 8.85 -29.46
C LEU A 362 -13.95 7.52 -29.31
N TRP A 363 -12.63 7.57 -29.39
CA TRP A 363 -11.73 6.54 -28.86
C TRP A 363 -11.26 6.95 -27.48
N LEU A 364 -11.55 6.16 -26.44
CA LEU A 364 -11.09 6.39 -25.08
C LEU A 364 -10.09 5.30 -24.67
N GLY A 365 -8.83 5.67 -24.51
CA GLY A 365 -7.82 4.80 -23.94
C GLY A 365 -7.77 4.93 -22.40
N MET A 366 -7.62 3.83 -21.71
CA MET A 366 -7.41 3.82 -20.26
C MET A 366 -6.18 2.99 -19.91
N THR A 367 -5.28 3.53 -19.09
CA THR A 367 -4.09 2.80 -18.63
C THR A 367 -3.59 3.35 -17.31
N ALA A 368 -2.92 2.50 -16.51
CA ALA A 368 -2.16 2.94 -15.36
C ALA A 368 -0.71 3.32 -15.72
N THR A 369 -0.21 2.77 -16.82
CA THR A 369 1.20 2.78 -17.21
C THR A 369 1.31 3.04 -18.72
N PRO A 370 1.19 4.31 -19.18
CA PRO A 370 1.25 4.63 -20.59
C PRO A 370 2.65 4.50 -21.20
N ASP A 371 3.69 4.56 -20.36
CA ASP A 371 5.08 4.61 -20.81
C ASP A 371 5.60 3.18 -21.13
N LYS A 372 6.09 2.96 -22.34
CA LYS A 372 6.65 1.68 -22.82
C LYS A 372 8.00 1.87 -23.50
N ARG A 373 8.73 0.74 -23.64
CA ARG A 373 10.03 0.63 -24.33
C ARG A 373 10.03 1.18 -25.76
N ASP A 374 8.90 1.13 -26.44
CA ASP A 374 8.78 1.43 -27.87
C ASP A 374 8.29 2.87 -28.14
N ASP A 375 8.23 3.74 -27.12
CA ASP A 375 7.70 5.11 -27.25
C ASP A 375 8.48 5.98 -28.24
N ASN A 376 9.71 5.62 -28.56
CA ASN A 376 10.55 6.32 -29.56
C ASN A 376 10.32 5.81 -31.00
N ILE A 377 9.48 4.76 -31.20
CA ILE A 377 9.16 4.23 -32.51
C ILE A 377 7.87 4.88 -33.00
N ALA A 378 7.90 5.52 -34.16
CA ALA A 378 6.72 6.16 -34.77
C ALA A 378 5.53 5.19 -34.86
N GLY A 379 4.36 5.59 -34.36
CA GLY A 379 3.14 4.79 -34.32
C GLY A 379 3.08 3.75 -33.18
N LYS A 380 4.08 3.70 -32.29
CA LYS A 380 4.08 2.82 -31.11
C LYS A 380 3.95 3.58 -29.78
N ASN A 381 3.89 4.90 -29.83
CA ASN A 381 3.68 5.75 -28.67
C ASN A 381 2.19 5.88 -28.35
N VAL A 382 1.78 5.50 -27.14
CA VAL A 382 0.36 5.56 -26.73
C VAL A 382 -0.15 7.00 -26.73
N TYR A 383 0.65 7.97 -26.34
CA TYR A 383 0.25 9.39 -26.36
C TYR A 383 -0.01 9.87 -27.79
N GLU A 384 0.85 9.50 -28.75
CA GLU A 384 0.68 9.81 -30.17
C GLU A 384 -0.62 9.21 -30.73
N LEU A 385 -0.89 7.93 -30.39
CA LEU A 385 -2.10 7.23 -30.85
C LEU A 385 -3.40 7.85 -30.35
N PHE A 386 -3.35 8.60 -29.24
CA PHE A 386 -4.47 9.37 -28.69
C PHE A 386 -4.34 10.88 -28.88
N ASN A 387 -3.58 11.33 -29.91
CA ASN A 387 -3.39 12.74 -30.28
C ASN A 387 -2.89 13.61 -29.14
N TYR A 388 -2.17 13.03 -28.15
CA TYR A 388 -1.75 13.70 -26.91
C TYR A 388 -2.92 14.30 -26.10
N GLN A 389 -4.16 13.86 -26.35
CA GLN A 389 -5.34 14.34 -25.63
C GLN A 389 -5.50 13.57 -24.30
N ILE A 390 -4.99 14.13 -23.22
CA ILE A 390 -5.10 13.55 -21.88
C ILE A 390 -6.30 14.16 -21.17
N ALA A 391 -7.38 13.37 -21.03
CA ALA A 391 -8.57 13.80 -20.31
C ALA A 391 -8.31 13.93 -18.80
N TYR A 392 -7.54 13.01 -18.24
CA TYR A 392 -7.09 13.09 -16.85
C TYR A 392 -5.88 12.21 -16.61
N GLU A 393 -4.98 12.68 -15.76
CA GLU A 393 -3.82 11.90 -15.31
C GLU A 393 -3.75 11.91 -13.78
N ILE A 394 -3.76 10.72 -13.17
CA ILE A 394 -3.51 10.53 -11.75
C ILE A 394 -2.59 9.34 -11.52
N ARG A 395 -1.39 9.62 -11.08
CA ARG A 395 -0.38 8.61 -10.76
C ARG A 395 -0.54 8.11 -9.32
N LEU A 396 0.22 7.06 -8.98
CA LEU A 396 0.14 6.40 -7.67
C LEU A 396 0.25 7.40 -6.51
N GLN A 397 1.23 8.29 -6.57
CA GLN A 397 1.47 9.27 -5.51
C GLN A 397 0.29 10.24 -5.35
N GLN A 398 -0.20 10.82 -6.45
CA GLN A 398 -1.36 11.71 -6.42
C GLN A 398 -2.63 10.98 -5.95
N ALA A 399 -2.81 9.73 -6.37
CA ALA A 399 -3.95 8.92 -5.91
C ALA A 399 -3.91 8.62 -4.40
N MET A 400 -2.70 8.52 -3.83
CA MET A 400 -2.51 8.42 -2.37
C MET A 400 -2.78 9.76 -1.67
N GLU A 401 -2.30 10.88 -2.25
CA GLU A 401 -2.60 12.23 -1.75
C GLU A 401 -4.10 12.49 -1.67
N ASP A 402 -4.82 12.15 -2.73
CA ASP A 402 -6.27 12.34 -2.85
C ASP A 402 -7.06 11.27 -2.05
N LYS A 403 -6.35 10.45 -1.27
CA LYS A 403 -6.94 9.37 -0.45
C LYS A 403 -7.84 8.44 -1.26
N LEU A 404 -7.55 8.19 -2.53
CA LEU A 404 -8.29 7.25 -3.37
C LEU A 404 -7.85 5.80 -3.15
N LEU A 405 -6.63 5.60 -2.63
CA LEU A 405 -6.03 4.32 -2.36
C LEU A 405 -5.90 4.05 -0.86
N CYS A 406 -5.83 2.77 -0.51
CA CYS A 406 -5.47 2.32 0.83
C CYS A 406 -3.98 2.60 1.09
N PRO A 407 -3.58 3.13 2.24
CA PRO A 407 -2.18 3.27 2.62
C PRO A 407 -1.45 1.93 2.60
N PHE A 408 -0.13 1.96 2.42
CA PHE A 408 0.69 0.77 2.48
C PHE A 408 1.97 0.98 3.29
N HIS A 409 2.46 -0.10 3.88
CA HIS A 409 3.78 -0.18 4.52
C HIS A 409 4.63 -1.17 3.74
N TYR A 410 5.62 -0.67 3.03
CA TYR A 410 6.54 -1.46 2.24
C TYR A 410 7.81 -1.76 3.04
N PHE A 411 8.20 -3.02 3.06
CA PHE A 411 9.42 -3.50 3.70
C PHE A 411 10.26 -4.29 2.69
N GLY A 412 11.40 -3.71 2.30
CA GLY A 412 12.44 -4.41 1.55
C GLY A 412 13.26 -5.26 2.52
N ILE A 413 13.18 -6.57 2.38
CA ILE A 413 13.76 -7.57 3.28
C ILE A 413 14.81 -8.37 2.54
N THR A 414 15.95 -8.61 3.16
CA THR A 414 16.97 -9.47 2.60
C THR A 414 16.49 -10.90 2.45
N ASP A 415 16.52 -11.45 1.23
CA ASP A 415 16.22 -12.86 0.98
C ASP A 415 17.40 -13.77 1.37
N LEU A 416 17.11 -14.90 2.04
CA LEU A 416 18.11 -15.87 2.50
C LEU A 416 18.76 -16.66 1.36
N SER A 417 18.07 -16.88 0.27
CA SER A 417 18.51 -17.73 -0.84
C SER A 417 19.79 -17.24 -1.55
N ILE A 418 20.36 -16.09 -1.12
CA ILE A 418 21.42 -15.39 -1.86
C ILE A 418 22.54 -14.87 -0.95
N ILE A 419 22.69 -15.41 0.24
CA ILE A 419 23.84 -15.13 1.08
C ILE A 419 24.94 -16.11 0.68
N GLY A 420 25.70 -15.82 -0.39
CA GLY A 420 26.88 -16.60 -0.66
C GLY A 420 27.44 -16.70 -2.08
N ASP A 421 26.75 -16.38 -3.16
CA ASP A 421 27.35 -16.53 -4.50
C ASP A 421 26.84 -15.53 -5.55
N ASP A 422 27.78 -14.84 -6.23
CA ASP A 422 27.48 -13.86 -7.31
C ASP A 422 27.02 -14.53 -8.63
N LYS A 423 26.85 -15.84 -8.66
CA LYS A 423 26.60 -16.63 -9.88
C LYS A 423 25.47 -17.63 -9.78
N ALA A 424 24.71 -17.65 -8.71
CA ALA A 424 23.61 -18.61 -8.59
C ALA A 424 22.49 -18.26 -9.58
N ASP A 425 22.44 -18.94 -10.71
CA ASP A 425 21.18 -19.37 -11.30
C ASP A 425 20.32 -19.88 -10.15
N HIS A 426 19.10 -19.35 -10.04
CA HIS A 426 18.19 -19.64 -8.93
C HIS A 426 17.97 -21.16 -8.82
N ASP A 427 18.78 -21.83 -8.01
CA ASP A 427 18.59 -23.25 -7.75
C ASP A 427 17.23 -23.43 -7.08
N PHE A 428 16.34 -24.14 -7.74
CA PHE A 428 14.99 -24.42 -7.26
C PHE A 428 14.99 -24.97 -5.83
N SER A 429 15.99 -25.76 -5.46
CA SER A 429 16.13 -26.31 -4.12
C SER A 429 16.34 -25.22 -3.06
N MET A 430 17.05 -24.15 -3.38
CA MET A 430 17.24 -23.01 -2.49
C MET A 430 15.98 -22.13 -2.38
N LEU A 431 15.30 -21.89 -3.51
CA LEU A 431 14.07 -21.08 -3.55
C LEU A 431 12.92 -21.72 -2.76
N THR A 432 12.94 -23.04 -2.61
CA THR A 432 11.91 -23.80 -1.89
C THR A 432 12.42 -24.46 -0.61
N SER A 433 13.60 -24.06 -0.10
CA SER A 433 14.17 -24.61 1.13
C SER A 433 13.27 -24.36 2.35
N ASP A 434 13.30 -25.26 3.32
CA ASP A 434 12.49 -25.12 4.52
C ASP A 434 12.92 -23.92 5.37
N GLU A 435 14.20 -23.56 5.34
CA GLU A 435 14.74 -22.37 5.98
C GLU A 435 14.14 -21.10 5.37
N ARG A 436 14.04 -21.03 4.02
CA ARG A 436 13.43 -19.89 3.35
C ARG A 436 11.93 -19.81 3.62
N VAL A 437 11.22 -20.93 3.62
CA VAL A 437 9.79 -20.99 3.97
C VAL A 437 9.56 -20.47 5.39
N LYS A 438 10.34 -20.94 6.36
CA LYS A 438 10.27 -20.44 7.75
C LYS A 438 10.55 -18.93 7.83
N HIS A 439 11.57 -18.46 7.11
CA HIS A 439 11.91 -17.03 7.07
C HIS A 439 10.77 -16.19 6.50
N ILE A 440 10.13 -16.63 5.41
CA ILE A 440 8.98 -15.92 4.81
C ILE A 440 7.82 -15.86 5.81
N ILE A 441 7.48 -16.97 6.46
CA ILE A 441 6.41 -17.03 7.45
C ILE A 441 6.74 -16.14 8.66
N GLU A 442 7.96 -16.24 9.18
CA GLU A 442 8.42 -15.43 10.30
C GLU A 442 8.28 -13.93 10.00
N LYS A 443 8.73 -13.48 8.80
CA LYS A 443 8.59 -12.09 8.39
C LYS A 443 7.13 -11.70 8.15
N SER A 444 6.34 -12.57 7.54
CA SER A 444 4.89 -12.34 7.36
C SER A 444 4.18 -12.13 8.70
N CYS A 445 4.42 -12.99 9.68
CA CYS A 445 3.87 -12.85 11.03
C CYS A 445 4.45 -11.64 11.77
N TYR A 446 5.76 -11.34 11.58
CA TYR A 446 6.40 -10.21 12.25
C TYR A 446 5.82 -8.86 11.80
N TYR A 447 5.76 -8.60 10.50
CA TYR A 447 5.19 -7.34 9.98
C TYR A 447 3.66 -7.32 10.01
N GLY A 448 3.02 -8.47 10.00
CA GLY A 448 1.58 -8.63 10.18
C GLY A 448 0.76 -8.08 9.00
N TYR A 449 -0.48 -7.73 9.30
CA TYR A 449 -1.48 -7.26 8.33
C TYR A 449 -2.55 -6.43 9.05
N SER A 450 -3.31 -5.63 8.29
CA SER A 450 -4.47 -4.91 8.79
C SER A 450 -5.71 -5.82 8.83
N GLY A 451 -6.55 -5.67 9.84
CA GLY A 451 -7.77 -6.45 10.01
C GLY A 451 -7.59 -7.74 10.80
N ASP A 452 -8.62 -8.57 10.82
CA ASP A 452 -8.72 -9.72 11.72
C ASP A 452 -8.08 -11.01 11.16
N LYS A 453 -7.92 -11.10 9.84
CA LYS A 453 -7.42 -12.26 9.11
C LYS A 453 -6.46 -11.83 8.01
N VAL A 454 -5.42 -12.63 7.77
CA VAL A 454 -4.57 -12.44 6.59
C VAL A 454 -5.34 -12.80 5.31
N ARG A 455 -5.22 -11.94 4.30
CA ARG A 455 -5.67 -12.16 2.93
C ARG A 455 -4.52 -11.77 2.03
N GLY A 456 -3.65 -12.76 1.76
CA GLY A 456 -2.34 -12.51 1.17
C GLY A 456 -2.23 -12.95 -0.29
N LEU A 457 -1.43 -12.21 -1.06
CA LEU A 457 -0.95 -12.61 -2.38
C LEU A 457 0.56 -12.83 -2.30
N ILE A 458 1.05 -13.95 -2.86
CA ILE A 458 2.48 -14.26 -2.92
C ILE A 458 2.88 -14.43 -4.38
N PHE A 459 3.80 -13.57 -4.84
CA PHE A 459 4.31 -13.59 -6.20
C PHE A 459 5.66 -14.32 -6.26
N CYS A 460 5.72 -15.39 -7.04
CA CYS A 460 6.89 -16.25 -7.21
C CYS A 460 7.50 -16.11 -8.60
N SER A 461 8.72 -16.67 -8.78
CA SER A 461 9.45 -16.61 -10.05
C SER A 461 9.00 -17.68 -11.05
N SER A 462 8.51 -18.83 -10.58
CA SER A 462 8.11 -19.96 -11.43
C SER A 462 6.87 -20.69 -10.93
N ILE A 463 6.20 -21.41 -11.84
CA ILE A 463 5.02 -22.25 -11.51
C ILE A 463 5.40 -23.35 -10.51
N LYS A 464 6.57 -23.98 -10.70
CA LYS A 464 7.04 -25.03 -9.78
C LYS A 464 7.27 -24.48 -8.37
N GLU A 465 7.84 -23.30 -8.26
CA GLU A 465 8.03 -22.62 -6.97
C GLU A 465 6.69 -22.33 -6.28
N THR A 466 5.67 -21.84 -7.03
CA THR A 466 4.33 -21.58 -6.45
C THR A 466 3.70 -22.84 -5.87
N GLN A 467 3.80 -23.96 -6.57
CA GLN A 467 3.22 -25.23 -6.16
C GLN A 467 3.91 -25.79 -4.92
N GLU A 468 5.25 -25.81 -4.91
CA GLU A 468 6.04 -26.33 -3.79
C GLU A 468 5.88 -25.49 -2.53
N LEU A 469 5.96 -24.16 -2.66
CA LEU A 469 5.77 -23.26 -1.53
C LEU A 469 4.35 -23.35 -0.96
N SER A 470 3.32 -23.40 -1.81
CA SER A 470 1.94 -23.57 -1.36
C SER A 470 1.76 -24.90 -0.59
N HIS A 471 2.34 -26.01 -1.11
CA HIS A 471 2.30 -27.30 -0.44
C HIS A 471 2.98 -27.25 0.93
N LYS A 472 4.17 -26.64 1.03
CA LYS A 472 4.90 -26.49 2.29
C LYS A 472 4.16 -25.61 3.30
N PHE A 473 3.57 -24.48 2.87
CA PHE A 473 2.75 -23.64 3.74
C PHE A 473 1.57 -24.41 4.32
N ASN A 474 0.86 -25.22 3.51
CA ASN A 474 -0.27 -26.01 3.98
C ASN A 474 0.09 -27.07 5.03
N SER A 475 1.38 -27.42 5.16
CA SER A 475 1.88 -28.34 6.20
C SER A 475 2.33 -27.63 7.50
N ILE A 476 2.38 -26.30 7.52
CA ILE A 476 2.87 -25.51 8.65
C ILE A 476 1.70 -24.91 9.42
N VAL A 477 1.77 -24.97 10.74
CA VAL A 477 0.78 -24.35 11.62
C VAL A 477 1.03 -22.84 11.67
N ASN A 478 -0.01 -22.06 11.37
CA ASN A 478 0.01 -20.61 11.54
C ASN A 478 0.04 -20.28 13.04
N PRO A 479 1.08 -19.59 13.55
CA PRO A 479 1.24 -19.30 14.96
C PRO A 479 0.16 -18.38 15.54
N GLU A 480 -0.56 -17.62 14.69
CA GLU A 480 -1.62 -16.72 15.12
C GLU A 480 -2.96 -17.45 15.32
N THR A 481 -3.25 -18.45 14.48
CA THR A 481 -4.54 -19.14 14.47
C THR A 481 -4.50 -20.53 15.10
N GLY A 482 -3.30 -21.13 15.23
CA GLY A 482 -3.12 -22.52 15.68
C GLY A 482 -3.58 -23.58 14.66
N LYS A 483 -4.00 -23.18 13.45
CA LYS A 483 -4.40 -24.06 12.35
C LYS A 483 -3.35 -24.05 11.25
N CYS A 484 -3.27 -25.10 10.43
CA CYS A 484 -2.42 -25.07 9.24
C CYS A 484 -2.84 -23.94 8.30
N TYR A 485 -1.86 -23.36 7.59
CA TYR A 485 -2.15 -22.40 6.53
C TYR A 485 -3.01 -23.05 5.46
N ARG A 486 -3.91 -22.27 4.87
CA ARG A 486 -4.78 -22.68 3.76
C ARG A 486 -4.41 -21.86 2.55
N THR A 487 -3.68 -22.46 1.63
CA THR A 487 -3.16 -21.79 0.45
C THR A 487 -3.46 -22.54 -0.83
N ILE A 488 -3.42 -21.84 -1.96
CA ILE A 488 -3.55 -22.41 -3.29
C ILE A 488 -2.53 -21.76 -4.24
N ALA A 489 -1.98 -22.58 -5.15
CA ALA A 489 -1.15 -22.10 -6.25
C ALA A 489 -2.01 -21.93 -7.51
N LEU A 490 -2.04 -20.72 -8.07
CA LEU A 490 -2.71 -20.41 -9.34
C LEU A 490 -1.68 -20.14 -10.44
N ASN A 491 -1.83 -20.82 -11.56
CA ASN A 491 -1.00 -20.65 -12.75
C ASN A 491 -1.84 -20.28 -13.99
N GLY A 492 -1.21 -20.15 -15.15
CA GLY A 492 -1.85 -19.83 -16.43
C GLY A 492 -2.91 -20.82 -16.87
N ASP A 493 -2.77 -22.09 -16.49
CA ASP A 493 -3.63 -23.20 -16.89
C ASP A 493 -4.90 -23.30 -16.03
N ALA A 494 -4.95 -22.59 -14.87
CA ALA A 494 -6.11 -22.60 -14.00
C ALA A 494 -7.34 -22.10 -14.76
N THR A 495 -8.43 -22.85 -14.66
CA THR A 495 -9.71 -22.47 -15.25
C THR A 495 -10.27 -21.22 -14.59
N GLU A 496 -11.19 -20.56 -15.26
CA GLU A 496 -11.83 -19.36 -14.71
C GLU A 496 -12.62 -19.65 -13.43
N GLN A 497 -13.26 -20.82 -13.37
CA GLN A 497 -14.01 -21.23 -12.17
C GLN A 497 -13.08 -21.45 -10.98
N GLU A 498 -11.92 -22.07 -11.18
CA GLU A 498 -10.91 -22.25 -10.14
C GLU A 498 -10.38 -20.91 -9.62
N ARG A 499 -10.09 -19.97 -10.52
CA ARG A 499 -9.63 -18.62 -10.15
C ARG A 499 -10.69 -17.88 -9.34
N GLN A 500 -11.94 -17.87 -9.83
CA GLN A 500 -13.05 -17.22 -9.15
C GLN A 500 -13.30 -17.82 -7.77
N SER A 501 -13.28 -19.17 -7.68
CA SER A 501 -13.41 -19.87 -6.39
C SER A 501 -12.29 -19.51 -5.42
N ALA A 502 -11.03 -19.42 -5.90
CA ALA A 502 -9.90 -19.03 -5.05
C ALA A 502 -10.04 -17.58 -4.53
N PHE A 503 -10.52 -16.66 -5.38
CA PHE A 503 -10.71 -15.26 -4.97
C PHE A 503 -11.85 -15.12 -3.95
N GLU A 504 -12.99 -15.79 -4.16
CA GLU A 504 -14.08 -15.83 -3.20
C GLU A 504 -13.63 -16.40 -1.85
N ARG A 505 -12.85 -17.48 -1.86
CA ARG A 505 -12.30 -18.10 -0.65
C ARG A 505 -11.27 -17.22 0.06
N LEU A 506 -10.46 -16.42 -0.65
CA LEU A 506 -9.55 -15.47 -0.03
C LEU A 506 -10.31 -14.31 0.65
N ALA A 507 -11.37 -13.81 0.01
CA ALA A 507 -12.22 -12.75 0.56
C ALA A 507 -13.08 -13.24 1.75
N MET A 508 -13.42 -14.55 1.79
CA MET A 508 -14.33 -15.17 2.77
C MET A 508 -13.82 -15.02 4.21
N ASN A 509 -14.73 -14.76 5.14
CA ASN A 509 -14.46 -14.77 6.58
C ASN A 509 -14.58 -16.18 7.18
N GLU A 510 -13.99 -16.39 8.38
CA GLU A 510 -14.03 -17.71 9.06
C GLU A 510 -15.45 -18.16 9.41
N ASN A 511 -16.36 -17.23 9.73
CA ASN A 511 -17.75 -17.51 10.04
C ASN A 511 -18.60 -17.94 8.82
N GLU A 512 -18.10 -17.70 7.60
CA GLU A 512 -18.74 -18.09 6.35
C GLU A 512 -18.27 -19.47 5.86
N ALA A 513 -17.30 -20.10 6.56
CA ALA A 513 -16.76 -21.41 6.22
C ALA A 513 -17.84 -22.51 6.33
N ASN A 514 -17.86 -23.40 5.35
CA ASN A 514 -18.71 -24.59 5.34
C ASN A 514 -17.92 -25.83 4.91
N THR A 515 -18.56 -27.00 4.86
CA THR A 515 -17.91 -28.27 4.47
C THR A 515 -17.27 -28.22 3.07
N ASP A 516 -17.84 -27.45 2.15
CA ASP A 516 -17.43 -27.43 0.75
C ASP A 516 -16.50 -26.26 0.42
N LYS A 517 -16.57 -25.15 1.18
CA LYS A 517 -15.74 -23.95 0.99
C LYS A 517 -15.08 -23.54 2.29
N GLN A 518 -13.74 -23.58 2.30
CA GLN A 518 -12.91 -23.06 3.40
C GLN A 518 -12.21 -21.79 2.95
N PRO A 519 -12.10 -20.76 3.82
CA PRO A 519 -11.37 -19.53 3.51
C PRO A 519 -9.88 -19.83 3.27
N LEU A 520 -9.24 -19.03 2.43
CA LEU A 520 -7.79 -19.07 2.17
C LEU A 520 -7.08 -17.97 2.95
N ASP A 521 -5.81 -18.23 3.28
CA ASP A 521 -4.88 -17.27 3.86
C ASP A 521 -4.03 -16.61 2.76
N TYR A 522 -3.54 -17.43 1.78
CA TYR A 522 -2.73 -16.94 0.67
C TYR A 522 -3.07 -17.59 -0.67
N ILE A 523 -2.88 -16.82 -1.73
CA ILE A 523 -2.81 -17.29 -3.10
C ILE A 523 -1.40 -17.07 -3.62
N PHE A 524 -0.74 -18.15 -4.07
CA PHE A 524 0.55 -18.10 -4.74
C PHE A 524 0.36 -17.98 -6.26
N SER A 525 1.16 -17.14 -6.92
CA SER A 525 1.06 -16.91 -8.36
C SER A 525 2.37 -16.43 -8.96
N VAL A 526 2.55 -16.65 -10.27
CA VAL A 526 3.65 -16.06 -11.04
C VAL A 526 3.21 -14.75 -11.68
N GLU A 527 2.33 -14.81 -12.68
CA GLU A 527 1.93 -13.63 -13.48
C GLU A 527 0.42 -13.45 -13.60
N ILE A 528 -0.35 -14.48 -13.28
CA ILE A 528 -1.79 -14.49 -13.53
C ILE A 528 -2.53 -13.39 -12.78
N LEU A 529 -1.98 -12.93 -11.67
CA LEU A 529 -2.53 -11.87 -10.83
C LEU A 529 -2.01 -10.47 -11.18
N ASN A 530 -1.12 -10.32 -12.17
CA ASN A 530 -0.61 -9.01 -12.58
C ASN A 530 -1.72 -8.13 -13.16
N GLU A 531 -2.70 -8.72 -13.83
CA GLU A 531 -3.80 -8.03 -14.48
C GLU A 531 -5.14 -8.76 -14.23
N GLY A 532 -6.22 -8.00 -14.10
CA GLY A 532 -7.59 -8.54 -14.12
C GLY A 532 -8.13 -9.14 -12.83
N VAL A 533 -7.40 -9.06 -11.72
CA VAL A 533 -7.87 -9.55 -10.42
C VAL A 533 -8.43 -8.41 -9.58
N ASP A 534 -9.63 -8.57 -9.05
CA ASP A 534 -10.30 -7.61 -8.18
C ASP A 534 -10.61 -8.26 -6.83
N ILE A 535 -9.63 -8.25 -5.93
CA ILE A 535 -9.81 -8.67 -4.54
C ILE A 535 -9.48 -7.46 -3.67
N VAL A 536 -10.49 -6.72 -3.26
CA VAL A 536 -10.33 -5.48 -2.50
C VAL A 536 -9.82 -5.74 -1.07
N GLU A 537 -10.07 -6.93 -0.54
CA GLU A 537 -9.77 -7.34 0.82
C GLU A 537 -8.29 -7.70 1.04
N VAL A 538 -7.46 -7.79 -0.02
CA VAL A 538 -6.03 -8.11 0.12
C VAL A 538 -5.36 -7.11 1.07
N ASN A 539 -4.75 -7.62 2.15
CA ASN A 539 -4.12 -6.83 3.21
C ASN A 539 -2.62 -7.14 3.39
N GLN A 540 -2.11 -8.16 2.69
CA GLN A 540 -0.69 -8.46 2.64
C GLN A 540 -0.26 -8.91 1.23
N VAL A 541 0.87 -8.38 0.74
CA VAL A 541 1.47 -8.77 -0.54
C VAL A 541 2.92 -9.17 -0.29
N ILE A 542 3.30 -10.36 -0.75
CA ILE A 542 4.68 -10.88 -0.61
C ILE A 542 5.27 -11.07 -2.01
N MET A 543 6.42 -10.47 -2.23
CA MET A 543 7.15 -10.55 -3.49
C MET A 543 8.41 -11.40 -3.29
N LEU A 544 8.46 -12.58 -3.91
CA LEU A 544 9.58 -13.54 -3.85
C LEU A 544 10.36 -13.58 -5.16
N ARG A 545 10.06 -12.69 -6.08
CA ARG A 545 10.69 -12.62 -7.41
C ARG A 545 11.36 -11.28 -7.65
N PRO A 546 12.43 -11.24 -8.50
CA PRO A 546 13.05 -9.98 -8.87
C PRO A 546 12.06 -9.08 -9.64
N THR A 547 12.11 -7.78 -9.35
CA THR A 547 11.38 -6.77 -10.11
C THR A 547 12.04 -6.62 -11.48
N GLN A 548 11.36 -7.06 -12.53
CA GLN A 548 11.85 -6.96 -13.91
C GLN A 548 11.40 -5.67 -14.59
N SER A 549 10.34 -5.04 -14.11
CA SER A 549 9.77 -3.82 -14.65
C SER A 549 9.05 -3.02 -13.56
N PRO A 550 9.25 -1.70 -13.49
CA PRO A 550 8.47 -0.83 -12.59
C PRO A 550 6.97 -0.95 -12.82
N ILE A 551 6.54 -1.20 -14.07
CA ILE A 551 5.14 -1.37 -14.44
C ILE A 551 4.52 -2.58 -13.75
N VAL A 552 5.17 -3.76 -13.89
CA VAL A 552 4.72 -5.02 -13.27
C VAL A 552 4.71 -4.89 -11.75
N PHE A 553 5.73 -4.25 -11.17
CA PHE A 553 5.82 -3.99 -9.74
C PHE A 553 4.62 -3.18 -9.24
N ILE A 554 4.33 -2.04 -9.89
CA ILE A 554 3.17 -1.19 -9.53
C ILE A 554 1.84 -1.92 -9.74
N GLN A 555 1.71 -2.76 -10.75
CA GLN A 555 0.50 -3.56 -10.96
C GLN A 555 0.28 -4.58 -9.85
N GLN A 556 1.33 -5.26 -9.40
CA GLN A 556 1.27 -6.21 -8.28
C GLN A 556 0.98 -5.52 -6.95
N LEU A 557 1.69 -4.45 -6.66
CA LEU A 557 1.48 -3.59 -5.51
C LEU A 557 0.04 -3.06 -5.47
N GLY A 558 -0.47 -2.58 -6.61
CA GLY A 558 -1.79 -2.02 -6.76
C GLY A 558 -2.94 -3.00 -6.45
N ARG A 559 -2.69 -4.31 -6.44
CA ARG A 559 -3.70 -5.31 -6.05
C ARG A 559 -4.12 -5.16 -4.59
N GLY A 560 -3.19 -4.81 -3.72
CA GLY A 560 -3.46 -4.54 -2.31
C GLY A 560 -3.97 -3.13 -2.01
N LEU A 561 -3.84 -2.17 -2.94
CA LEU A 561 -4.08 -0.75 -2.62
C LEU A 561 -5.55 -0.32 -2.71
N ARG A 562 -6.49 -1.20 -3.01
CA ARG A 562 -7.92 -0.86 -2.96
C ARG A 562 -8.41 -0.75 -1.53
N LYS A 563 -9.31 0.20 -1.30
CA LYS A 563 -9.98 0.34 -0.01
C LYS A 563 -11.02 -0.74 0.18
N ALA A 564 -11.08 -1.30 1.37
CA ALA A 564 -12.11 -2.23 1.81
C ALA A 564 -12.47 -1.93 3.27
N ASP A 565 -13.68 -2.30 3.67
CA ASP A 565 -14.12 -2.17 5.05
C ASP A 565 -13.23 -3.03 5.96
N GLY A 566 -12.85 -2.50 7.11
CA GLY A 566 -11.96 -3.17 8.06
C GLY A 566 -10.49 -3.26 7.63
N LYS A 567 -10.10 -2.64 6.50
CA LYS A 567 -8.72 -2.57 6.04
C LYS A 567 -8.18 -1.15 6.12
N GLU A 568 -7.28 -0.89 7.06
CA GLU A 568 -6.66 0.41 7.27
C GLU A 568 -5.43 0.63 6.39
N TYR A 569 -4.64 -0.43 6.14
CA TYR A 569 -3.41 -0.40 5.35
C TYR A 569 -3.13 -1.79 4.75
N VAL A 570 -2.14 -1.83 3.87
CA VAL A 570 -1.59 -3.05 3.29
C VAL A 570 -0.12 -3.19 3.67
N VAL A 571 0.30 -4.38 4.05
CA VAL A 571 1.72 -4.70 4.25
C VAL A 571 2.28 -5.32 2.98
N ILE A 572 3.41 -4.80 2.52
CA ILE A 572 4.12 -5.29 1.34
C ILE A 572 5.50 -5.74 1.79
N LEU A 573 5.78 -7.02 1.60
CA LEU A 573 7.07 -7.65 1.92
C LEU A 573 7.76 -8.01 0.61
N ASP A 574 8.88 -7.36 0.33
CA ASP A 574 9.66 -7.61 -0.87
C ASP A 574 11.00 -8.24 -0.49
N PHE A 575 11.18 -9.51 -0.87
CA PHE A 575 12.38 -10.29 -0.55
C PHE A 575 13.46 -10.01 -1.60
N ILE A 576 14.35 -9.08 -1.25
CA ILE A 576 15.37 -8.52 -2.14
C ILE A 576 16.61 -9.40 -2.16
N GLY A 577 16.82 -10.07 -3.29
CA GLY A 577 18.03 -10.84 -3.58
C GLY A 577 19.15 -10.01 -4.24
N ASN A 578 20.20 -10.69 -4.74
CA ASN A 578 21.31 -10.09 -5.51
C ASN A 578 20.91 -9.86 -6.98
N TYR A 579 19.84 -9.12 -7.23
CA TYR A 579 19.37 -8.86 -8.59
C TYR A 579 19.97 -7.57 -9.15
N CYS A 580 20.40 -7.60 -10.41
CA CYS A 580 20.95 -6.42 -11.09
C CYS A 580 19.94 -5.27 -11.20
N ASN A 581 18.65 -5.56 -11.14
CA ASN A 581 17.57 -4.59 -11.37
C ASN A 581 16.93 -4.06 -10.09
N ASN A 582 17.53 -4.24 -8.92
CA ASN A 582 16.99 -3.76 -7.65
C ASN A 582 16.76 -2.23 -7.62
N PHE A 583 17.50 -1.47 -8.45
CA PHE A 583 17.28 -0.03 -8.62
C PHE A 583 15.91 0.34 -9.19
N MET A 584 15.20 -0.61 -9.81
CA MET A 584 13.85 -0.37 -10.35
C MET A 584 12.80 -0.19 -9.25
N ILE A 585 13.02 -0.78 -8.07
CA ILE A 585 12.11 -0.69 -6.93
C ILE A 585 11.91 0.76 -6.47
N PRO A 586 12.96 1.50 -6.10
CA PRO A 586 12.81 2.90 -5.69
C PRO A 586 12.31 3.80 -6.82
N ILE A 587 12.64 3.53 -8.09
CA ILE A 587 12.07 4.26 -9.24
C ILE A 587 10.56 4.05 -9.31
N ALA A 588 10.10 2.81 -9.19
CA ALA A 588 8.67 2.48 -9.24
C ALA A 588 7.88 3.13 -8.09
N LEU A 589 8.43 3.08 -6.88
CA LEU A 589 7.80 3.64 -5.68
C LEU A 589 7.80 5.18 -5.66
N SER A 590 8.89 5.81 -6.14
CA SER A 590 9.00 7.28 -6.19
C SER A 590 8.21 7.89 -7.34
N GLY A 591 7.98 7.14 -8.41
CA GLY A 591 7.47 7.67 -9.67
C GLY A 591 8.45 8.64 -10.36
N ASP A 592 9.74 8.59 -10.01
CA ASP A 592 10.78 9.44 -10.60
C ASP A 592 11.02 9.06 -12.07
N ARG A 593 10.81 10.04 -12.95
CA ARG A 593 11.03 9.92 -14.39
C ARG A 593 12.34 10.57 -14.85
N THR A 594 13.06 11.21 -13.94
CA THR A 594 14.33 11.87 -14.30
C THR A 594 15.41 10.85 -14.55
N TYR A 595 15.26 9.63 -14.00
CA TYR A 595 16.27 8.58 -14.00
C TYR A 595 17.63 9.11 -13.52
N ASN A 596 17.60 10.03 -12.54
CA ASN A 596 18.80 10.57 -11.92
C ASN A 596 19.21 9.69 -10.75
N LYS A 597 20.43 9.15 -10.80
CA LYS A 597 20.98 8.27 -9.75
C LYS A 597 20.91 8.89 -8.35
N ASP A 598 21.14 10.19 -8.23
CA ASP A 598 21.15 10.87 -6.94
C ASP A 598 19.75 11.04 -6.38
N ASN A 599 18.74 11.28 -7.24
CA ASN A 599 17.34 11.28 -6.83
C ASN A 599 16.91 9.90 -6.32
N VAL A 600 17.27 8.84 -7.03
CA VAL A 600 16.97 7.46 -6.64
C VAL A 600 17.65 7.09 -5.32
N ARG A 601 18.93 7.46 -5.13
CA ARG A 601 19.65 7.26 -3.86
C ARG A 601 18.99 8.00 -2.71
N ARG A 602 18.66 9.28 -2.94
CA ARG A 602 17.95 10.10 -1.93
C ARG A 602 16.61 9.46 -1.54
N TYR A 603 15.87 8.93 -2.51
CA TYR A 603 14.61 8.25 -2.22
C TYR A 603 14.81 7.00 -1.34
N VAL A 604 15.84 6.20 -1.58
CA VAL A 604 16.16 5.04 -0.73
C VAL A 604 16.49 5.45 0.70
N MET A 605 17.16 6.61 0.87
CA MET A 605 17.53 7.14 2.20
C MET A 605 16.35 7.81 2.93
N GLU A 606 15.47 8.48 2.20
CA GLU A 606 14.44 9.37 2.75
C GLU A 606 13.00 8.90 2.45
N GLY A 607 12.82 7.73 1.83
CA GLY A 607 11.54 7.27 1.27
C GLY A 607 10.34 7.37 2.22
N GLY A 608 10.53 7.07 3.51
CA GLY A 608 9.49 7.22 4.52
C GLY A 608 8.96 8.66 4.70
N ARG A 609 9.77 9.69 4.36
CA ARG A 609 9.41 11.10 4.48
C ARG A 609 8.68 11.65 3.26
N ILE A 610 8.98 11.09 2.08
CA ILE A 610 8.60 11.69 0.78
C ILE A 610 7.28 11.08 0.26
N ILE A 611 6.87 9.91 0.74
CA ILE A 611 5.63 9.26 0.29
C ILE A 611 4.40 9.96 0.89
N PRO A 612 3.39 10.27 0.06
CA PRO A 612 2.17 10.91 0.53
C PRO A 612 1.35 10.05 1.51
N GLY A 613 0.62 10.72 2.40
CA GLY A 613 -0.33 10.08 3.30
C GLY A 613 0.33 9.20 4.37
N ALA A 614 -0.37 8.15 4.78
CA ALA A 614 0.03 7.22 5.82
C ALA A 614 0.96 6.10 5.33
N SER A 615 1.35 6.10 4.05
CA SER A 615 2.23 5.08 3.48
C SER A 615 3.70 5.29 3.90
N THR A 616 4.44 4.19 4.02
CA THR A 616 5.87 4.18 4.36
C THR A 616 6.65 3.20 3.52
N VAL A 617 7.95 3.45 3.36
CA VAL A 617 8.89 2.57 2.67
C VAL A 617 10.13 2.41 3.54
N HIS A 618 10.47 1.17 3.85
CA HIS A 618 11.64 0.80 4.64
C HIS A 618 12.43 -0.28 3.91
N PHE A 619 13.74 -0.19 3.99
CA PHE A 619 14.67 -1.22 3.51
C PHE A 619 15.60 -1.61 4.65
N ASP A 620 15.86 -2.89 4.85
CA ASP A 620 16.90 -3.31 5.77
C ASP A 620 18.29 -2.91 5.23
N GLU A 621 19.30 -2.90 6.09
CA GLU A 621 20.64 -2.40 5.74
C GLU A 621 21.28 -3.17 4.57
N VAL A 622 21.08 -4.49 4.49
CA VAL A 622 21.61 -5.31 3.41
C VAL A 622 20.88 -5.02 2.10
N SER A 623 19.55 -4.87 2.14
CA SER A 623 18.74 -4.49 0.97
C SER A 623 19.11 -3.11 0.46
N LYS A 624 19.32 -2.11 1.35
CA LYS A 624 19.83 -0.78 0.98
C LYS A 624 21.15 -0.89 0.23
N LYS A 625 22.11 -1.63 0.78
CA LYS A 625 23.41 -1.85 0.16
C LYS A 625 23.28 -2.46 -1.23
N ARG A 626 22.47 -3.51 -1.38
CA ARG A 626 22.21 -4.17 -2.69
C ARG A 626 21.58 -3.22 -3.71
N ILE A 627 20.64 -2.38 -3.27
CA ILE A 627 20.02 -1.37 -4.14
C ILE A 627 21.07 -0.33 -4.57
N PHE A 628 21.92 0.17 -3.67
CA PHE A 628 22.99 1.11 -4.02
C PHE A 628 23.99 0.50 -4.99
N GLU A 629 24.45 -0.72 -4.77
CA GLU A 629 25.33 -1.44 -5.70
C GLU A 629 24.68 -1.62 -7.08
N SER A 630 23.39 -1.88 -7.12
CA SER A 630 22.60 -1.99 -8.35
C SER A 630 22.50 -0.63 -9.08
N ILE A 631 22.27 0.49 -8.36
CA ILE A 631 22.25 1.85 -8.92
C ILE A 631 23.63 2.21 -9.52
N ASP A 632 24.72 1.84 -8.83
CA ASP A 632 26.08 2.16 -9.29
C ASP A 632 26.42 1.43 -10.59
N LYS A 633 26.07 0.16 -10.69
CA LYS A 633 26.29 -0.70 -11.86
C LYS A 633 25.36 -0.38 -13.04
N ALA A 634 24.17 0.17 -12.79
CA ALA A 634 23.19 0.44 -13.83
C ALA A 634 23.60 1.60 -14.76
N ASN A 635 23.39 1.42 -16.05
CA ASN A 635 23.49 2.51 -17.04
C ASN A 635 22.08 3.09 -17.28
N PHE A 636 21.75 4.20 -16.60
CA PHE A 636 20.44 4.82 -16.69
C PHE A 636 20.14 5.46 -18.08
N ASN A 637 21.15 5.64 -18.92
CA ASN A 637 20.92 6.05 -20.31
C ASN A 637 20.29 4.93 -21.14
N ASP A 638 20.62 3.66 -20.84
CA ASP A 638 19.99 2.50 -21.48
C ASP A 638 18.58 2.27 -20.96
N ILE A 639 18.27 2.72 -19.73
CA ILE A 639 16.95 2.61 -19.11
C ILE A 639 15.97 3.62 -19.69
N LYS A 640 16.43 4.80 -20.12
CA LYS A 640 15.61 5.75 -20.90
C LYS A 640 15.14 5.17 -22.23
N LEU A 641 15.76 4.08 -22.69
CA LEU A 641 15.40 3.30 -23.88
C LEU A 641 14.56 2.06 -23.53
N ILE A 642 14.37 1.75 -22.24
CA ILE A 642 13.56 0.66 -21.69
C ILE A 642 12.24 1.19 -21.15
#